data_fe4e13fb319423cd93c65d13b7215e07
#
_entry.id   fe4e13fb319423cd93c65d13b7215e07
#
_cell.length_a   1.000
_cell.length_b   1.000
_cell.length_c   1.000
_cell.angle_alpha   90.00
_cell.angle_beta   90.00
_cell.angle_gamma   90.00
#
_symmetry.space_group_name_H-M   'P 1'
#
loop_
_entity.id
_entity.type
_entity.pdbx_description
1 polymer ?
#
loop_
_entity_poly.entity_id
_entity_poly.type
_entity_poly.pdbx_seq_one_letter_code
_entity_poly.pdbx_strand_id
1 'polypeptide(L)'
;MKYPELFTPISIGKVQMKNRFAMAPMGPLGLADAQGGFNQRGIDYYTERAKGGTGLIITGVTFSDCTVEMQSMPNCPNSTYNPVHFVRTGREMTERIHAYGSKIFLQMSGGFGRVTIPTNLGEFPPVAPSPIPPRWLDKTCRALTVDEIHAIVESFGKGAYNAKRAGFDGVEIHAVHEGYLIDQFAISFFNHRTDEYGGSLENRLRFAREIVEEIKKTCGADFPVALRFSPKSMIKDWREGALPGEEFAEKGRDMEEGLEAAKLLISYGYDALDVDVGSYDSWWWSHPPMYQKKGLYRKYAKAIKEVVDVPVLCAGRMDDSDMAVEAVQTGVCDIVSLGRPLLADPDYVNKLRAGKTADIRPCIGCQEGCMGRIQKYSMINCAVNPQCARERAFAYNPVFRKKKVVIVGGGIAGCETARVLAIRGHEPVIYEASDRLGGALYEAGVPSFKDDDRALIAWYAHTLEKLGVEIHFNHRLTAGELKTLSFDTLIVATGAKAKTFSLGDDRRVITAKDALAQSGENVGKHAVVIGGGMVGCELALWLTKDLGKKVTIVEALPKLLAVNAPICSANSEMLERLVPFYGTDVRCRTTAVKATENGLVIRDLDTGAEESIPADTVILAVGFTPDRELYNAMQECDEVYAIGDCKEFHNVHSAVWDAFEVANHI
;
A
#
# COMPACT_ATOMS: atom_id res chain seq x y z
N MET A 1 -4.34 -7.65 -29.71
CA MET A 1 -3.69 -7.49 -28.36
C MET A 1 -2.95 -6.16 -28.37
N LYS A 2 -3.23 -5.26 -27.40
CA LYS A 2 -2.63 -3.90 -27.40
C LYS A 2 -1.16 -3.91 -26.93
N TYR A 3 -0.78 -4.87 -26.07
CA TYR A 3 0.54 -4.92 -25.43
C TYR A 3 1.18 -6.33 -25.57
N PRO A 4 1.49 -6.78 -26.81
CA PRO A 4 1.92 -8.16 -27.05
C PRO A 4 3.22 -8.53 -26.35
N GLU A 5 4.13 -7.60 -26.10
CA GLU A 5 5.43 -7.82 -25.45
C GLU A 5 5.28 -8.37 -24.03
N LEU A 6 4.29 -7.86 -23.28
CA LEU A 6 4.02 -8.29 -21.90
C LEU A 6 3.44 -9.71 -21.84
N PHE A 7 2.95 -10.25 -22.97
CA PHE A 7 2.33 -11.56 -23.05
C PHE A 7 3.22 -12.62 -23.73
N THR A 8 4.49 -12.32 -23.94
CA THR A 8 5.49 -13.31 -24.35
C THR A 8 5.91 -14.16 -23.18
N PRO A 9 6.15 -15.50 -23.39
CA PRO A 9 6.69 -16.35 -22.35
C PRO A 9 8.09 -15.93 -21.91
N ILE A 10 8.43 -16.22 -20.64
CA ILE A 10 9.76 -16.03 -20.08
C ILE A 10 10.05 -17.10 -19.04
N SER A 11 11.33 -17.42 -18.79
CA SER A 11 11.73 -18.43 -17.82
C SER A 11 12.58 -17.86 -16.70
N ILE A 12 12.41 -18.38 -15.48
CA ILE A 12 13.36 -18.28 -14.36
C ILE A 12 13.91 -19.69 -14.15
N GLY A 13 15.20 -19.87 -14.35
CA GLY A 13 15.78 -21.21 -14.43
C GLY A 13 15.05 -22.05 -15.47
N LYS A 14 14.58 -23.24 -15.08
CA LYS A 14 13.79 -24.15 -15.95
C LYS A 14 12.28 -23.90 -15.94
N VAL A 15 11.78 -22.96 -15.16
CA VAL A 15 10.36 -22.69 -15.00
C VAL A 15 9.90 -21.61 -15.98
N GLN A 16 9.13 -22.02 -16.99
CA GLN A 16 8.54 -21.11 -17.97
C GLN A 16 7.20 -20.56 -17.51
N MET A 17 7.06 -19.24 -17.55
CA MET A 17 5.85 -18.49 -17.29
C MET A 17 5.15 -18.13 -18.60
N LYS A 18 3.80 -18.05 -18.57
CA LYS A 18 2.96 -17.75 -19.76
C LYS A 18 3.01 -16.29 -20.21
N ASN A 19 3.49 -15.37 -19.36
CA ASN A 19 3.62 -13.93 -19.65
C ASN A 19 4.63 -13.28 -18.68
N ARG A 20 4.88 -11.99 -18.87
CA ARG A 20 5.85 -11.18 -18.12
C ARG A 20 5.26 -10.45 -16.91
N PHE A 21 4.18 -10.97 -16.32
CA PHE A 21 3.61 -10.42 -15.09
C PHE A 21 3.86 -11.33 -13.90
N ALA A 22 4.41 -10.75 -12.84
CA ALA A 22 4.50 -11.39 -11.53
C ALA A 22 3.60 -10.66 -10.52
N MET A 23 2.97 -11.42 -9.61
CA MET A 23 2.45 -10.88 -8.37
C MET A 23 3.60 -10.70 -7.39
N ALA A 24 3.93 -9.46 -7.05
CA ALA A 24 4.91 -9.16 -6.01
C ALA A 24 4.44 -9.73 -4.66
N PRO A 25 5.36 -10.18 -3.80
CA PRO A 25 5.02 -10.68 -2.48
C PRO A 25 4.38 -9.58 -1.64
N MET A 26 3.27 -9.92 -0.99
CA MET A 26 2.50 -9.04 -0.11
C MET A 26 2.30 -9.73 1.24
N GLY A 27 2.37 -8.99 2.34
CA GLY A 27 2.25 -9.54 3.68
C GLY A 27 1.00 -10.45 3.86
N PRO A 28 1.16 -11.72 4.28
CA PRO A 28 0.12 -12.75 4.21
C PRO A 28 -0.75 -12.86 5.47
N LEU A 29 -0.86 -11.83 6.29
CA LEU A 29 -1.63 -11.89 7.53
C LEU A 29 -3.08 -12.31 7.28
N GLY A 30 -3.49 -13.38 7.98
CA GLY A 30 -4.82 -13.98 7.85
C GLY A 30 -4.98 -14.95 6.69
N LEU A 31 -3.90 -15.25 5.94
CA LEU A 31 -3.90 -16.21 4.81
C LEU A 31 -3.42 -17.61 5.20
N ALA A 32 -3.00 -17.81 6.45
CA ALA A 32 -2.60 -19.10 7.01
C ALA A 32 -3.39 -19.40 8.28
N ASP A 33 -3.34 -20.65 8.72
CA ASP A 33 -3.89 -21.11 10.00
C ASP A 33 -2.81 -21.19 11.08
N ALA A 34 -3.24 -21.57 12.31
CA ALA A 34 -2.35 -21.66 13.46
C ALA A 34 -1.29 -22.79 13.34
N GLN A 35 -1.41 -23.69 12.37
CA GLN A 35 -0.45 -24.76 12.10
C GLN A 35 0.56 -24.41 11.02
N GLY A 36 0.52 -23.16 10.51
CA GLY A 36 1.44 -22.65 9.51
C GLY A 36 1.09 -23.06 8.06
N GLY A 37 -0.04 -23.72 7.81
CA GLY A 37 -0.54 -24.04 6.49
C GLY A 37 -1.39 -22.93 5.89
N PHE A 38 -1.54 -22.89 4.57
CA PHE A 38 -2.45 -21.95 3.92
C PHE A 38 -3.92 -22.30 4.24
N ASN A 39 -4.67 -21.34 4.77
CA ASN A 39 -6.11 -21.52 4.99
C ASN A 39 -6.89 -21.29 3.69
N GLN A 40 -8.22 -21.55 3.71
CA GLN A 40 -9.08 -21.41 2.53
C GLN A 40 -9.04 -19.99 1.93
N ARG A 41 -8.93 -18.97 2.79
CA ARG A 41 -8.79 -17.56 2.35
C ARG A 41 -7.49 -17.34 1.58
N GLY A 42 -6.36 -17.89 2.05
CA GLY A 42 -5.08 -17.80 1.35
C GLY A 42 -5.10 -18.53 0.00
N ILE A 43 -5.70 -19.71 -0.03
CA ILE A 43 -5.89 -20.50 -1.26
C ILE A 43 -6.73 -19.71 -2.29
N ASP A 44 -7.87 -19.17 -1.88
CA ASP A 44 -8.75 -18.39 -2.76
C ASP A 44 -8.08 -17.10 -3.23
N TYR A 45 -7.37 -16.39 -2.32
CA TYR A 45 -6.64 -15.17 -2.61
C TYR A 45 -5.62 -15.35 -3.75
N TYR A 46 -4.71 -16.32 -3.64
CA TYR A 46 -3.71 -16.55 -4.69
C TYR A 46 -4.33 -17.13 -5.97
N THR A 47 -5.31 -18.01 -5.84
CA THR A 47 -6.03 -18.58 -6.99
C THR A 47 -6.72 -17.51 -7.83
N GLU A 48 -7.35 -16.50 -7.21
CA GLU A 48 -8.06 -15.45 -7.94
C GLU A 48 -7.10 -14.62 -8.82
N ARG A 49 -5.84 -14.37 -8.39
CA ARG A 49 -4.82 -13.68 -9.19
C ARG A 49 -4.31 -14.55 -10.34
N ALA A 50 -4.21 -15.87 -10.14
CA ALA A 50 -3.87 -16.82 -11.21
C ALA A 50 -4.98 -16.88 -12.28
N LYS A 51 -6.25 -16.94 -11.86
CA LYS A 51 -7.44 -16.83 -12.71
C LYS A 51 -7.47 -15.50 -13.46
N GLY A 52 -7.05 -14.41 -12.80
CA GLY A 52 -6.90 -13.08 -13.39
C GLY A 52 -5.77 -12.94 -14.41
N GLY A 53 -5.04 -14.01 -14.69
CA GLY A 53 -4.10 -14.12 -15.81
C GLY A 53 -2.63 -13.88 -15.46
N THR A 54 -2.28 -13.65 -14.20
CA THR A 54 -0.89 -13.43 -13.76
C THR A 54 -0.01 -14.64 -14.09
N GLY A 55 1.20 -14.41 -14.62
CA GLY A 55 2.12 -15.48 -15.05
C GLY A 55 2.84 -16.16 -13.90
N LEU A 56 3.33 -15.38 -12.94
CA LEU A 56 4.00 -15.85 -11.73
C LEU A 56 3.30 -15.29 -10.49
N ILE A 57 3.02 -16.13 -9.53
CA ILE A 57 2.57 -15.72 -8.20
C ILE A 57 3.74 -15.89 -7.23
N ILE A 58 4.17 -14.83 -6.55
CA ILE A 58 5.11 -14.93 -5.43
C ILE A 58 4.29 -14.72 -4.15
N THR A 59 4.30 -15.70 -3.24
CA THR A 59 3.54 -15.59 -2.00
C THR A 59 4.12 -14.49 -1.11
N GLY A 60 3.32 -14.00 -0.16
CA GLY A 60 3.89 -13.20 0.93
C GLY A 60 4.79 -14.05 1.83
N VAL A 61 5.50 -13.37 2.73
CA VAL A 61 6.49 -13.96 3.62
C VAL A 61 6.01 -15.25 4.30
N THR A 62 6.82 -16.31 4.16
CA THR A 62 6.65 -17.59 4.85
C THR A 62 7.89 -17.83 5.72
N PHE A 63 7.70 -18.10 7.00
CA PHE A 63 8.83 -18.40 7.87
C PHE A 63 9.38 -19.79 7.59
N SER A 64 10.72 -19.92 7.64
CA SER A 64 11.42 -21.19 7.55
C SER A 64 11.90 -21.68 8.91
N ASP A 65 12.10 -20.77 9.87
CA ASP A 65 12.46 -21.09 11.24
C ASP A 65 11.81 -20.10 12.22
N CYS A 66 11.50 -20.57 13.43
CA CYS A 66 11.02 -19.75 14.55
C CYS A 66 11.76 -20.11 15.84
N THR A 67 12.90 -20.80 15.78
CA THR A 67 13.65 -21.26 16.96
C THR A 67 14.73 -20.26 17.37
N VAL A 68 15.30 -19.54 16.41
CA VAL A 68 16.35 -18.54 16.64
C VAL A 68 15.74 -17.16 16.83
N GLU A 69 14.93 -16.69 15.88
CA GLU A 69 14.13 -15.49 16.02
C GLU A 69 12.69 -15.91 16.33
N MET A 70 12.35 -15.91 17.62
CA MET A 70 11.03 -16.35 18.09
C MET A 70 9.97 -15.32 17.69
N GLN A 71 9.42 -15.49 16.50
CA GLN A 71 8.35 -14.66 15.98
C GLN A 71 6.99 -15.28 16.26
N SER A 72 6.15 -14.58 16.99
CA SER A 72 4.74 -14.91 17.09
C SER A 72 3.92 -14.05 16.14
N MET A 73 4.03 -14.29 14.83
CA MET A 73 3.08 -13.73 13.87
C MET A 73 1.93 -14.73 13.67
N PRO A 74 0.81 -14.58 14.38
CA PRO A 74 -0.31 -15.49 14.23
C PRO A 74 -0.84 -15.44 12.78
N ASN A 75 -1.20 -16.60 12.26
CA ASN A 75 -1.77 -16.74 10.92
C ASN A 75 -0.82 -16.32 9.77
N CYS A 76 0.50 -16.45 9.97
CA CYS A 76 1.50 -16.43 8.90
C CYS A 76 1.90 -17.85 8.51
N PRO A 77 2.18 -18.10 7.22
CA PRO A 77 2.66 -19.41 6.78
C PRO A 77 4.03 -19.74 7.38
N ASN A 78 4.23 -21.02 7.73
CA ASN A 78 5.52 -21.53 8.18
C ASN A 78 5.77 -22.90 7.54
N SER A 79 6.85 -23.01 6.78
CA SER A 79 7.14 -24.19 5.96
C SER A 79 7.74 -25.36 6.73
N THR A 80 8.18 -25.16 7.98
CA THR A 80 8.86 -26.17 8.80
C THR A 80 8.16 -26.53 10.10
N TYR A 81 7.25 -25.68 10.60
CA TYR A 81 6.55 -25.90 11.87
C TYR A 81 5.67 -27.16 11.87
N ASN A 82 4.84 -27.34 10.85
CA ASN A 82 4.08 -28.56 10.61
C ASN A 82 4.18 -28.96 9.13
N PRO A 83 5.26 -29.65 8.72
CA PRO A 83 5.55 -29.94 7.34
C PRO A 83 4.45 -30.70 6.60
N VAL A 84 3.81 -31.65 7.26
CA VAL A 84 2.73 -32.47 6.65
C VAL A 84 1.52 -31.62 6.34
N HIS A 85 1.13 -30.74 7.26
CA HIS A 85 -0.01 -29.83 7.07
C HIS A 85 0.30 -28.77 6.01
N PHE A 86 1.49 -28.14 6.08
CA PHE A 86 1.95 -27.16 5.08
C PHE A 86 1.95 -27.76 3.66
N VAL A 87 2.52 -28.98 3.49
CA VAL A 87 2.54 -29.65 2.18
C VAL A 87 1.15 -29.96 1.67
N ARG A 88 0.22 -30.39 2.53
CA ARG A 88 -1.16 -30.70 2.14
C ARG A 88 -1.90 -29.45 1.65
N THR A 89 -1.90 -28.37 2.46
CA THR A 89 -2.62 -27.14 2.12
C THR A 89 -1.95 -26.37 0.97
N GLY A 90 -0.62 -26.40 0.91
CA GLY A 90 0.15 -25.82 -0.18
C GLY A 90 -0.11 -26.54 -1.50
N ARG A 91 -0.24 -27.88 -1.51
CA ARG A 91 -0.54 -28.65 -2.71
C ARG A 91 -1.92 -28.31 -3.29
N GLU A 92 -2.95 -28.20 -2.45
CA GLU A 92 -4.27 -27.76 -2.91
C GLU A 92 -4.19 -26.38 -3.58
N MET A 93 -3.43 -25.47 -3.01
CA MET A 93 -3.25 -24.13 -3.57
C MET A 93 -2.50 -24.15 -4.92
N THR A 94 -1.37 -24.88 -4.98
CA THR A 94 -0.54 -24.92 -6.19
C THR A 94 -1.25 -25.62 -7.36
N GLU A 95 -1.98 -26.70 -7.10
CA GLU A 95 -2.80 -27.38 -8.11
C GLU A 95 -3.87 -26.44 -8.70
N ARG A 96 -4.54 -25.64 -7.88
CA ARG A 96 -5.54 -24.67 -8.34
C ARG A 96 -4.92 -23.54 -9.16
N ILE A 97 -3.72 -23.07 -8.78
CA ILE A 97 -3.00 -22.03 -9.51
C ILE A 97 -2.49 -22.55 -10.85
N HIS A 98 -1.93 -23.76 -10.87
CA HIS A 98 -1.47 -24.42 -12.10
C HIS A 98 -2.61 -24.70 -13.10
N ALA A 99 -3.84 -24.94 -12.63
CA ALA A 99 -4.99 -25.10 -13.49
C ALA A 99 -5.26 -23.87 -14.39
N TYR A 100 -4.81 -22.67 -13.98
CA TYR A 100 -4.85 -21.45 -14.78
C TYR A 100 -3.57 -21.20 -15.59
N GLY A 101 -2.63 -22.15 -15.61
CA GLY A 101 -1.34 -22.03 -16.30
C GLY A 101 -0.38 -21.00 -15.68
N SER A 102 -0.62 -20.58 -14.45
CA SER A 102 0.26 -19.72 -13.68
C SER A 102 1.30 -20.54 -12.93
N LYS A 103 2.47 -19.94 -12.66
CA LYS A 103 3.52 -20.49 -11.82
C LYS A 103 3.47 -19.87 -10.42
N ILE A 104 4.01 -20.57 -9.42
CA ILE A 104 4.01 -20.07 -8.05
C ILE A 104 5.34 -20.34 -7.35
N PHE A 105 5.91 -19.28 -6.74
CA PHE A 105 7.09 -19.34 -5.89
C PHE A 105 6.70 -19.02 -4.45
N LEU A 106 7.29 -19.72 -3.50
CA LEU A 106 7.14 -19.46 -2.08
C LEU A 106 8.18 -18.43 -1.64
N GLN A 107 7.76 -17.26 -1.14
CA GLN A 107 8.71 -16.35 -0.51
C GLN A 107 9.05 -16.83 0.90
N MET A 108 10.35 -17.02 1.18
CA MET A 108 10.87 -17.57 2.44
C MET A 108 11.69 -16.54 3.21
N SER A 109 11.48 -16.44 4.53
CA SER A 109 12.22 -15.53 5.41
C SER A 109 12.84 -16.28 6.59
N GLY A 110 14.07 -15.87 6.92
CA GLY A 110 14.78 -16.31 8.14
C GLY A 110 14.58 -15.38 9.34
N GLY A 111 13.70 -14.38 9.22
CA GLY A 111 13.40 -13.43 10.28
C GLY A 111 13.58 -11.96 9.89
N PHE A 112 13.13 -11.07 10.76
CA PHE A 112 13.14 -9.63 10.53
C PHE A 112 14.31 -8.90 11.20
N GLY A 113 14.95 -9.55 12.20
CA GLY A 113 16.08 -8.96 12.90
C GLY A 113 15.70 -7.66 13.62
N ARG A 114 16.56 -6.62 13.51
CA ARG A 114 16.35 -5.32 14.16
C ARG A 114 15.05 -4.59 13.77
N VAL A 115 14.40 -4.99 12.69
CA VAL A 115 13.14 -4.39 12.23
C VAL A 115 11.90 -5.18 12.63
N THR A 116 12.07 -6.17 13.49
CA THR A 116 10.95 -6.94 14.05
C THR A 116 10.05 -6.03 14.88
N ILE A 117 8.74 -6.17 14.66
CA ILE A 117 7.73 -5.38 15.38
C ILE A 117 7.67 -5.88 16.83
N PRO A 118 7.64 -4.99 17.83
CA PRO A 118 7.77 -5.34 19.26
C PRO A 118 6.83 -6.43 19.75
N THR A 119 5.58 -6.40 19.30
CA THR A 119 4.54 -7.37 19.67
C THR A 119 4.80 -8.79 19.16
N ASN A 120 5.73 -8.99 18.22
CA ASN A 120 6.12 -10.31 17.73
C ASN A 120 7.17 -11.00 18.60
N LEU A 121 7.88 -10.27 19.45
CA LEU A 121 9.05 -10.77 20.17
C LEU A 121 8.73 -11.32 21.56
N GLY A 122 7.57 -10.98 22.14
CA GLY A 122 7.29 -11.28 23.53
C GLY A 122 8.37 -10.71 24.45
N GLU A 123 8.99 -11.55 25.27
CA GLU A 123 10.07 -11.16 26.20
C GLU A 123 11.48 -11.24 25.60
N PHE A 124 11.63 -11.76 24.36
CA PHE A 124 12.93 -11.96 23.73
C PHE A 124 13.45 -10.67 23.09
N PRO A 125 14.78 -10.38 23.16
CA PRO A 125 15.36 -9.29 22.41
C PRO A 125 15.39 -9.62 20.91
N PRO A 126 15.26 -8.61 20.01
CA PRO A 126 15.47 -8.82 18.59
C PRO A 126 16.92 -9.27 18.33
N VAL A 127 17.10 -10.09 17.29
CA VAL A 127 18.42 -10.54 16.85
C VAL A 127 18.95 -9.66 15.71
N ALA A 128 20.27 -9.63 15.51
CA ALA A 128 20.94 -8.89 14.44
C ALA A 128 22.33 -9.49 14.18
N PRO A 129 23.06 -9.06 13.13
CA PRO A 129 24.46 -9.44 12.97
C PRO A 129 25.35 -8.97 14.12
N SER A 130 25.03 -7.84 14.73
CA SER A 130 25.81 -7.18 15.78
C SER A 130 24.89 -6.57 16.84
N PRO A 131 25.41 -6.21 18.04
CA PRO A 131 24.62 -5.46 19.03
C PRO A 131 24.35 -4.03 18.56
N ILE A 132 23.23 -3.83 17.89
CA ILE A 132 22.82 -2.57 17.23
C ILE A 132 21.41 -2.16 17.67
N PRO A 133 21.04 -0.86 17.51
CA PRO A 133 19.71 -0.38 17.86
C PRO A 133 18.62 -1.02 16.98
N PRO A 134 17.52 -1.54 17.55
CA PRO A 134 16.36 -1.96 16.79
C PRO A 134 15.56 -0.76 16.25
N ARG A 135 14.71 -1.00 15.26
CA ARG A 135 13.91 0.06 14.62
C ARG A 135 12.85 0.65 15.56
N TRP A 136 12.23 -0.18 16.40
CA TRP A 136 11.00 0.15 17.15
C TRP A 136 11.15 0.14 18.67
N LEU A 137 12.27 -0.38 19.19
CA LEU A 137 12.50 -0.57 20.62
C LEU A 137 13.71 0.24 21.10
N ASP A 138 13.81 0.46 22.42
CA ASP A 138 14.99 1.07 23.07
C ASP A 138 15.96 0.03 23.63
N LYS A 139 15.76 -1.26 23.32
CA LYS A 139 16.65 -2.36 23.70
C LYS A 139 17.63 -2.67 22.57
N THR A 140 18.90 -2.90 22.90
CA THR A 140 19.91 -3.35 21.93
C THR A 140 19.60 -4.75 21.41
N CYS A 141 19.76 -4.99 20.10
CA CYS A 141 19.66 -6.31 19.52
C CYS A 141 20.74 -7.25 20.06
N ARG A 142 20.43 -8.53 20.14
CA ARG A 142 21.40 -9.59 20.41
C ARG A 142 22.07 -10.03 19.10
N ALA A 143 23.40 -10.12 19.12
CA ALA A 143 24.12 -10.70 17.97
C ALA A 143 23.83 -12.19 17.82
N LEU A 144 23.63 -12.67 16.58
CA LEU A 144 23.55 -14.09 16.28
C LEU A 144 24.92 -14.78 16.45
N THR A 145 24.91 -16.01 16.98
CA THR A 145 26.06 -16.91 16.91
C THR A 145 26.17 -17.55 15.52
N VAL A 146 27.34 -18.10 15.20
CA VAL A 146 27.56 -18.84 13.94
C VAL A 146 26.65 -20.07 13.86
N ASP A 147 26.50 -20.81 14.98
CA ASP A 147 25.63 -21.98 15.03
C ASP A 147 24.15 -21.61 14.76
N GLU A 148 23.69 -20.46 15.25
CA GLU A 148 22.34 -19.97 14.98
C GLU A 148 22.16 -19.60 13.48
N ILE A 149 23.19 -19.00 12.85
CA ILE A 149 23.19 -18.72 11.42
C ILE A 149 23.06 -20.02 10.64
N HIS A 150 23.86 -21.03 10.97
CA HIS A 150 23.79 -22.35 10.32
C HIS A 150 22.43 -23.03 10.52
N ALA A 151 21.82 -22.93 11.71
CA ALA A 151 20.48 -23.44 11.96
C ALA A 151 19.42 -22.78 11.07
N ILE A 152 19.51 -21.46 10.84
CA ILE A 152 18.65 -20.74 9.92
C ILE A 152 18.88 -21.21 8.48
N VAL A 153 20.13 -21.35 8.03
CA VAL A 153 20.48 -21.86 6.70
C VAL A 153 19.88 -23.25 6.47
N GLU A 154 20.04 -24.16 7.42
CA GLU A 154 19.46 -25.52 7.34
C GLU A 154 17.92 -25.47 7.25
N SER A 155 17.28 -24.54 7.97
CA SER A 155 15.83 -24.37 7.93
C SER A 155 15.32 -23.93 6.55
N PHE A 156 16.08 -23.10 5.82
CA PHE A 156 15.77 -22.76 4.43
C PHE A 156 15.78 -23.98 3.51
N GLY A 157 16.78 -24.85 3.62
CA GLY A 157 16.82 -26.12 2.89
C GLY A 157 15.59 -26.99 3.15
N LYS A 158 15.24 -27.19 4.43
CA LYS A 158 14.05 -27.96 4.85
C LYS A 158 12.76 -27.32 4.34
N GLY A 159 12.61 -26.01 4.47
CA GLY A 159 11.44 -25.27 4.03
C GLY A 159 11.26 -25.30 2.52
N ALA A 160 12.32 -25.10 1.74
CA ALA A 160 12.31 -25.21 0.29
C ALA A 160 11.97 -26.62 -0.19
N TYR A 161 12.46 -27.65 0.50
CA TYR A 161 12.07 -29.03 0.20
C TYR A 161 10.58 -29.27 0.43
N ASN A 162 10.00 -28.74 1.51
CA ASN A 162 8.57 -28.82 1.76
C ASN A 162 7.77 -28.03 0.72
N ALA A 163 8.25 -26.86 0.28
CA ALA A 163 7.65 -26.11 -0.82
C ALA A 163 7.64 -26.92 -2.12
N LYS A 164 8.77 -27.55 -2.49
CA LYS A 164 8.86 -28.44 -3.65
C LYS A 164 7.85 -29.60 -3.57
N ARG A 165 7.73 -30.25 -2.39
CA ARG A 165 6.75 -31.31 -2.15
C ARG A 165 5.30 -30.82 -2.23
N ALA A 166 5.06 -29.58 -1.87
CA ALA A 166 3.75 -28.92 -1.98
C ALA A 166 3.41 -28.48 -3.41
N GLY A 167 4.34 -28.63 -4.37
CA GLY A 167 4.11 -28.31 -5.78
C GLY A 167 4.47 -26.87 -6.16
N PHE A 168 5.16 -26.11 -5.30
CA PHE A 168 5.73 -24.82 -5.71
C PHE A 168 6.78 -25.02 -6.78
N ASP A 169 6.76 -24.16 -7.80
CA ASP A 169 7.69 -24.22 -8.94
C ASP A 169 9.09 -23.71 -8.58
N GLY A 170 9.25 -22.93 -7.53
CA GLY A 170 10.49 -22.38 -7.01
C GLY A 170 10.27 -21.68 -5.68
N VAL A 171 11.32 -21.02 -5.20
CA VAL A 171 11.28 -20.18 -4.01
C VAL A 171 11.85 -18.80 -4.32
N GLU A 172 11.42 -17.79 -3.55
CA GLU A 172 12.06 -16.49 -3.48
C GLU A 172 12.57 -16.27 -2.06
N ILE A 173 13.81 -15.84 -1.93
CA ILE A 173 14.38 -15.53 -0.63
C ILE A 173 14.11 -14.06 -0.28
N HIS A 174 13.44 -13.85 0.84
CA HIS A 174 13.11 -12.55 1.42
C HIS A 174 14.32 -12.04 2.20
N ALA A 175 15.32 -11.52 1.49
CA ALA A 175 16.67 -11.51 2.01
C ALA A 175 17.38 -10.17 1.91
N VAL A 176 18.09 -9.91 0.82
CA VAL A 176 19.01 -8.76 0.71
C VAL A 176 18.23 -7.53 0.29
N HIS A 177 17.20 -7.22 1.06
CA HIS A 177 16.35 -6.08 0.85
C HIS A 177 15.70 -5.58 2.13
N GLU A 178 15.26 -4.35 2.11
CA GLU A 178 14.41 -3.67 3.10
C GLU A 178 14.96 -3.64 4.53
N GLY A 179 16.20 -4.11 4.76
CA GLY A 179 16.82 -4.17 6.09
C GLY A 179 16.32 -5.33 6.96
N TYR A 180 15.82 -6.43 6.37
CA TYR A 180 15.53 -7.67 7.08
C TYR A 180 16.81 -8.36 7.54
N LEU A 181 16.69 -9.42 8.36
CA LEU A 181 17.83 -10.03 9.02
C LEU A 181 19.02 -10.31 8.09
N ILE A 182 18.78 -10.92 6.93
CA ILE A 182 19.86 -11.25 5.97
C ILE A 182 20.45 -9.98 5.34
N ASP A 183 19.63 -8.96 5.05
CA ASP A 183 20.11 -7.67 4.55
C ASP A 183 20.95 -6.91 5.59
N GLN A 184 20.62 -7.06 6.89
CA GLN A 184 21.42 -6.49 7.97
C GLN A 184 22.85 -7.08 7.99
N PHE A 185 23.00 -8.37 7.64
CA PHE A 185 24.34 -8.96 7.45
C PHE A 185 25.06 -8.33 6.25
N ALA A 186 24.35 -8.07 5.16
CA ALA A 186 24.93 -7.54 3.93
C ALA A 186 25.35 -6.06 4.01
N ILE A 187 24.77 -5.26 4.93
CA ILE A 187 25.03 -3.83 5.08
C ILE A 187 26.05 -3.55 6.18
N SER A 188 27.18 -2.93 5.83
CA SER A 188 28.27 -2.64 6.77
C SER A 188 27.86 -1.74 7.94
N PHE A 189 26.89 -0.83 7.72
CA PHE A 189 26.33 0.05 8.76
C PHE A 189 25.64 -0.73 9.90
N PHE A 190 25.16 -1.96 9.63
CA PHE A 190 24.52 -2.85 10.60
C PHE A 190 25.42 -4.00 11.05
N ASN A 191 26.40 -4.39 10.24
CA ASN A 191 27.23 -5.56 10.46
C ASN A 191 28.66 -5.17 10.86
N HIS A 192 28.95 -5.27 12.15
CA HIS A 192 30.26 -4.99 12.75
C HIS A 192 31.01 -6.27 13.16
N ARG A 193 30.65 -7.43 12.58
CA ARG A 193 31.28 -8.72 12.88
C ARG A 193 32.72 -8.76 12.36
N THR A 194 33.54 -9.53 13.07
CA THR A 194 34.96 -9.78 12.74
C THR A 194 35.22 -11.22 12.35
N ASP A 195 34.19 -12.07 12.33
CA ASP A 195 34.25 -13.44 11.83
C ASP A 195 33.97 -13.51 10.32
N GLU A 196 33.77 -14.73 9.80
CA GLU A 196 33.53 -14.99 8.39
C GLU A 196 32.21 -14.41 7.82
N TYR A 197 31.36 -13.83 8.64
CA TYR A 197 30.13 -13.14 8.24
C TYR A 197 30.25 -11.62 8.26
N GLY A 198 31.44 -11.05 8.51
CA GLY A 198 31.71 -9.63 8.59
C GLY A 198 32.89 -9.15 7.77
N GLY A 199 33.06 -7.83 7.69
CA GLY A 199 34.17 -7.19 6.95
C GLY A 199 33.89 -7.05 5.45
N SER A 200 34.51 -7.86 4.58
CA SER A 200 34.37 -7.73 3.11
C SER A 200 32.93 -7.97 2.64
N LEU A 201 32.59 -7.49 1.44
CA LEU A 201 31.25 -7.68 0.87
C LEU A 201 30.92 -9.18 0.72
N GLU A 202 31.87 -9.99 0.28
CA GLU A 202 31.71 -11.46 0.13
C GLU A 202 31.36 -12.11 1.48
N ASN A 203 32.05 -11.71 2.55
CA ASN A 203 31.76 -12.21 3.88
C ASN A 203 30.39 -11.76 4.38
N ARG A 204 30.02 -10.50 4.14
CA ARG A 204 28.71 -9.97 4.50
C ARG A 204 27.56 -10.62 3.70
N LEU A 205 27.83 -11.11 2.48
CA LEU A 205 26.87 -11.85 1.65
C LEU A 205 26.93 -13.36 1.88
N ARG A 206 27.85 -13.87 2.72
CA ARG A 206 28.02 -15.32 3.00
C ARG A 206 26.70 -15.98 3.46
N PHE A 207 25.94 -15.32 4.31
CA PHE A 207 24.66 -15.85 4.77
C PHE A 207 23.70 -16.11 3.60
N ALA A 208 23.55 -15.15 2.68
CA ALA A 208 22.73 -15.31 1.48
C ALA A 208 23.28 -16.39 0.54
N ARG A 209 24.62 -16.54 0.44
CA ARG A 209 25.27 -17.59 -0.32
C ARG A 209 24.96 -18.98 0.22
N GLU A 210 25.15 -19.19 1.51
CA GLU A 210 24.91 -20.48 2.15
C GLU A 210 23.45 -20.92 2.05
N ILE A 211 22.50 -19.97 2.09
CA ILE A 211 21.08 -20.26 1.89
C ILE A 211 20.81 -20.83 0.49
N VAL A 212 21.30 -20.19 -0.58
CA VAL A 212 21.06 -20.71 -1.94
C VAL A 212 21.77 -22.03 -2.18
N GLU A 213 23.00 -22.20 -1.67
CA GLU A 213 23.75 -23.44 -1.73
C GLU A 213 23.00 -24.59 -1.04
N GLU A 214 22.48 -24.37 0.18
CA GLU A 214 21.72 -25.39 0.92
C GLU A 214 20.39 -25.74 0.23
N ILE A 215 19.68 -24.75 -0.34
CA ILE A 215 18.47 -25.01 -1.11
C ILE A 215 18.79 -25.83 -2.37
N LYS A 216 19.82 -25.47 -3.13
CA LYS A 216 20.23 -26.20 -4.34
C LYS A 216 20.70 -27.62 -4.00
N LYS A 217 21.40 -27.82 -2.91
CA LYS A 217 21.79 -29.12 -2.39
C LYS A 217 20.57 -29.98 -2.03
N THR A 218 19.59 -29.42 -1.35
CA THR A 218 18.43 -30.15 -0.82
C THR A 218 17.35 -30.40 -1.88
N CYS A 219 17.11 -29.42 -2.76
CA CYS A 219 16.06 -29.47 -3.78
C CYS A 219 16.55 -29.88 -5.17
N GLY A 220 17.86 -29.92 -5.38
CA GLY A 220 18.50 -30.13 -6.67
C GLY A 220 18.89 -28.83 -7.36
N ALA A 221 19.98 -28.84 -8.12
CA ALA A 221 20.58 -27.67 -8.76
C ALA A 221 19.62 -26.89 -9.69
N ASP A 222 18.65 -27.59 -10.29
CA ASP A 222 17.68 -27.02 -11.23
C ASP A 222 16.46 -26.38 -10.56
N PHE A 223 16.30 -26.48 -9.23
CA PHE A 223 15.17 -25.88 -8.53
C PHE A 223 15.37 -24.36 -8.45
N PRO A 224 14.48 -23.52 -9.04
CA PRO A 224 14.69 -22.09 -9.12
C PRO A 224 14.67 -21.41 -7.76
N VAL A 225 15.64 -20.52 -7.54
CA VAL A 225 15.76 -19.67 -6.35
C VAL A 225 15.89 -18.22 -6.79
N ALA A 226 14.82 -17.44 -6.66
CA ALA A 226 14.86 -16.00 -6.84
C ALA A 226 15.28 -15.29 -5.55
N LEU A 227 15.72 -14.05 -5.65
CA LEU A 227 16.09 -13.21 -4.52
C LEU A 227 15.37 -11.86 -4.59
N ARG A 228 14.70 -11.48 -3.51
CA ARG A 228 14.27 -10.09 -3.33
C ARG A 228 15.47 -9.23 -2.99
N PHE A 229 15.71 -8.16 -3.77
CA PHE A 229 16.97 -7.44 -3.74
C PHE A 229 16.79 -5.91 -3.82
N SER A 230 17.38 -5.19 -2.84
CA SER A 230 17.47 -3.73 -2.85
C SER A 230 18.90 -3.29 -3.15
N PRO A 231 19.20 -2.78 -4.35
CA PRO A 231 20.54 -2.31 -4.69
C PRO A 231 20.93 -1.01 -3.98
N LYS A 232 19.98 -0.31 -3.36
CA LYS A 232 20.21 0.92 -2.61
C LYS A 232 19.29 1.03 -1.41
N SER A 233 19.85 1.34 -0.23
CA SER A 233 19.14 1.33 1.05
C SER A 233 18.40 2.63 1.37
N MET A 234 18.84 3.78 0.84
CA MET A 234 18.28 5.12 1.11
C MET A 234 18.34 5.53 2.59
N ILE A 235 19.39 5.14 3.31
CA ILE A 235 19.59 5.39 4.74
C ILE A 235 20.51 6.59 4.95
N LYS A 236 20.04 7.61 5.67
CA LYS A 236 20.85 8.75 6.11
C LYS A 236 21.49 8.51 7.46
N ASP A 237 20.71 7.92 8.37
CA ASP A 237 21.15 7.54 9.72
C ASP A 237 20.17 6.53 10.34
N TRP A 238 20.39 6.13 11.58
CA TRP A 238 19.47 5.30 12.33
C TRP A 238 18.04 5.87 12.32
N ARG A 239 17.10 5.08 11.83
CA ARG A 239 15.68 5.46 11.73
C ARG A 239 15.42 6.66 10.80
N GLU A 240 16.39 7.04 9.98
CA GLU A 240 16.30 8.15 9.05
C GLU A 240 16.56 7.73 7.60
N GLY A 241 15.54 7.89 6.75
CA GLY A 241 15.63 7.69 5.31
C GLY A 241 15.67 9.01 4.54
N ALA A 242 16.24 8.97 3.35
CA ALA A 242 16.24 10.09 2.42
C ALA A 242 14.87 10.30 1.77
N LEU A 243 14.51 11.55 1.51
CA LEU A 243 13.34 11.90 0.70
C LEU A 243 13.66 11.85 -0.80
N PRO A 244 12.65 11.73 -1.68
CA PRO A 244 12.86 11.87 -3.11
C PRO A 244 13.40 13.25 -3.48
N GLY A 245 14.56 13.26 -4.18
CA GLY A 245 15.22 14.51 -4.58
C GLY A 245 16.13 15.12 -3.51
N GLU A 246 16.23 14.53 -2.33
CA GLU A 246 17.17 14.95 -1.29
C GLU A 246 18.59 14.50 -1.63
N GLU A 247 19.56 15.39 -1.49
CA GLU A 247 20.99 15.06 -1.53
C GLU A 247 21.44 14.58 -0.15
N PHE A 248 22.07 13.41 -0.06
CA PHE A 248 22.51 12.81 1.20
C PHE A 248 23.70 11.88 1.01
N ALA A 249 24.43 11.62 2.08
CA ALA A 249 25.43 10.58 2.16
C ALA A 249 24.77 9.25 2.56
N GLU A 250 24.84 8.23 1.70
CA GLU A 250 24.29 6.91 1.99
C GLU A 250 25.09 6.22 3.10
N LYS A 251 24.40 5.80 4.18
CA LYS A 251 24.98 5.01 5.27
C LYS A 251 24.81 3.51 5.05
N GLY A 252 23.75 3.12 4.33
CA GLY A 252 23.47 1.74 3.96
C GLY A 252 24.25 1.32 2.73
N ARG A 253 23.61 0.48 1.89
CA ARG A 253 24.16 0.08 0.59
C ARG A 253 23.95 1.20 -0.42
N ASP A 254 25.01 1.68 -1.06
CA ASP A 254 24.93 2.56 -2.22
C ASP A 254 24.81 1.76 -3.54
N MET A 255 24.71 2.44 -4.68
CA MET A 255 24.56 1.76 -5.97
C MET A 255 25.81 1.01 -6.41
N GLU A 256 27.01 1.46 -6.06
CA GLU A 256 28.25 0.80 -6.43
C GLU A 256 28.36 -0.57 -5.73
N GLU A 257 28.17 -0.59 -4.41
CA GLU A 257 28.09 -1.84 -3.63
C GLU A 257 26.90 -2.70 -4.07
N GLY A 258 25.78 -2.08 -4.43
CA GLY A 258 24.59 -2.78 -4.93
C GLY A 258 24.82 -3.53 -6.23
N LEU A 259 25.54 -2.94 -7.18
CA LEU A 259 25.90 -3.58 -8.44
C LEU A 259 26.89 -4.76 -8.22
N GLU A 260 27.86 -4.59 -7.34
CA GLU A 260 28.79 -5.66 -7.00
C GLU A 260 28.11 -6.82 -6.25
N ALA A 261 27.23 -6.48 -5.30
CA ALA A 261 26.42 -7.47 -4.58
C ALA A 261 25.54 -8.29 -5.55
N ALA A 262 24.92 -7.66 -6.55
CA ALA A 262 24.14 -8.37 -7.55
C ALA A 262 24.95 -9.40 -8.33
N LYS A 263 26.16 -9.05 -8.79
CA LYS A 263 27.05 -9.98 -9.50
C LYS A 263 27.44 -11.17 -8.62
N LEU A 264 27.83 -10.91 -7.35
CA LEU A 264 28.19 -11.94 -6.40
C LEU A 264 27.01 -12.90 -6.12
N LEU A 265 25.82 -12.36 -5.86
CA LEU A 265 24.62 -13.15 -5.59
C LEU A 265 24.27 -14.07 -6.76
N ILE A 266 24.36 -13.59 -8.01
CA ILE A 266 24.14 -14.44 -9.18
C ILE A 266 25.23 -15.52 -9.29
N SER A 267 26.49 -15.18 -9.02
CA SER A 267 27.60 -16.16 -9.02
C SER A 267 27.41 -17.27 -7.97
N TYR A 268 26.65 -17.01 -6.89
CA TYR A 268 26.32 -17.99 -5.86
C TYR A 268 25.19 -18.95 -6.26
N GLY A 269 24.43 -18.65 -7.33
CA GLY A 269 23.44 -19.56 -7.89
C GLY A 269 21.99 -19.08 -7.78
N TYR A 270 21.72 -17.80 -7.52
CA TYR A 270 20.38 -17.22 -7.65
C TYR A 270 19.97 -17.11 -9.13
N ASP A 271 18.73 -17.50 -9.45
CA ASP A 271 18.21 -17.60 -10.82
C ASP A 271 17.45 -16.36 -11.29
N ALA A 272 17.13 -15.42 -10.40
CA ALA A 272 16.46 -14.14 -10.71
C ALA A 272 16.63 -13.15 -9.57
N LEU A 273 16.55 -11.84 -9.88
CA LEU A 273 16.49 -10.76 -8.89
C LEU A 273 15.15 -10.01 -9.01
N ASP A 274 14.37 -9.95 -7.93
CA ASP A 274 13.18 -9.10 -7.82
C ASP A 274 13.57 -7.78 -7.13
N VAL A 275 13.72 -6.72 -7.94
CA VAL A 275 14.35 -5.47 -7.55
C VAL A 275 13.35 -4.51 -6.93
N ASP A 276 13.69 -4.03 -5.74
CA ASP A 276 13.08 -2.87 -5.10
C ASP A 276 14.15 -1.88 -4.60
N VAL A 277 13.81 -0.95 -3.71
CA VAL A 277 14.75 0.04 -3.16
C VAL A 277 14.29 0.45 -1.77
N GLY A 278 15.25 0.72 -0.89
CA GLY A 278 14.98 1.23 0.45
C GLY A 278 15.17 0.19 1.54
N SER A 279 14.83 0.61 2.74
CA SER A 279 14.87 -0.20 3.96
C SER A 279 13.73 0.24 4.90
N TYR A 280 13.59 -0.42 6.05
CA TYR A 280 12.67 0.05 7.09
C TYR A 280 13.03 1.43 7.65
N ASP A 281 14.30 1.84 7.60
CA ASP A 281 14.71 3.20 8.00
C ASP A 281 14.29 4.26 6.96
N SER A 282 14.02 3.83 5.73
CA SER A 282 13.54 4.63 4.59
C SER A 282 12.23 4.06 4.01
N TRP A 283 11.29 3.68 4.83
CA TRP A 283 10.17 2.79 4.53
C TRP A 283 9.26 3.25 3.39
N TRP A 284 9.16 4.56 3.16
CA TRP A 284 8.43 5.11 1.99
C TRP A 284 9.10 4.82 0.64
N TRP A 285 10.33 4.29 0.62
CA TRP A 285 10.94 3.79 -0.60
C TRP A 285 10.52 2.35 -0.90
N SER A 286 10.61 1.45 0.05
CA SER A 286 10.24 0.04 -0.13
C SER A 286 8.71 -0.18 -0.22
N HIS A 287 7.95 0.70 0.45
CA HIS A 287 6.48 0.72 0.39
C HIS A 287 5.98 2.07 -0.14
N PRO A 288 6.17 2.37 -1.44
CA PRO A 288 5.94 3.72 -1.96
C PRO A 288 4.48 4.16 -1.82
N PRO A 289 4.19 5.24 -1.04
CA PRO A 289 2.86 5.83 -0.96
C PRO A 289 2.54 6.65 -2.21
N MET A 290 1.36 7.25 -2.26
CA MET A 290 0.91 8.08 -3.38
C MET A 290 1.81 9.28 -3.67
N TYR A 291 2.59 9.76 -2.69
CA TYR A 291 3.55 10.86 -2.86
C TYR A 291 4.78 10.49 -3.69
N GLN A 292 5.03 9.21 -3.92
CA GLN A 292 6.08 8.69 -4.80
C GLN A 292 5.55 8.53 -6.23
N LYS A 293 6.38 8.83 -7.22
CA LYS A 293 6.01 8.67 -8.64
C LYS A 293 5.87 7.20 -9.05
N LYS A 294 5.09 6.94 -10.08
CA LYS A 294 5.01 5.63 -10.74
C LYS A 294 6.35 5.25 -11.38
N GLY A 295 6.64 3.95 -11.44
CA GLY A 295 7.89 3.42 -12.01
C GLY A 295 9.14 3.77 -11.21
N LEU A 296 9.01 3.98 -9.90
CA LEU A 296 10.05 4.43 -8.98
C LEU A 296 11.35 3.64 -9.08
N TYR A 297 11.28 2.31 -9.28
CA TYR A 297 12.46 1.45 -9.26
C TYR A 297 13.10 1.22 -10.63
N ARG A 298 12.50 1.72 -11.71
CA ARG A 298 12.95 1.46 -13.10
C ARG A 298 14.44 1.74 -13.33
N LYS A 299 14.96 2.87 -12.84
CA LYS A 299 16.38 3.22 -13.00
C LYS A 299 17.32 2.26 -12.28
N TYR A 300 16.88 1.72 -11.15
CA TYR A 300 17.65 0.75 -10.37
C TYR A 300 17.61 -0.64 -10.99
N ALA A 301 16.42 -1.09 -11.40
CA ALA A 301 16.26 -2.35 -12.14
C ALA A 301 17.08 -2.37 -13.43
N LYS A 302 17.09 -1.25 -14.18
CA LYS A 302 17.91 -1.11 -15.38
C LYS A 302 19.41 -1.28 -15.08
N ALA A 303 19.91 -0.58 -14.05
CA ALA A 303 21.33 -0.68 -13.69
C ALA A 303 21.71 -2.12 -13.25
N ILE A 304 20.81 -2.82 -12.55
CA ILE A 304 21.02 -4.24 -12.21
C ILE A 304 21.02 -5.09 -13.49
N LYS A 305 20.05 -4.88 -14.39
CA LYS A 305 19.94 -5.63 -15.66
C LYS A 305 21.19 -5.50 -16.55
N GLU A 306 21.91 -4.40 -16.44
CA GLU A 306 23.14 -4.15 -17.19
C GLU A 306 24.34 -4.96 -16.69
N VAL A 307 24.26 -5.54 -15.47
CA VAL A 307 25.39 -6.26 -14.83
C VAL A 307 25.10 -7.74 -14.52
N VAL A 308 23.86 -8.20 -14.77
CA VAL A 308 23.47 -9.60 -14.57
C VAL A 308 22.81 -10.16 -15.83
N ASP A 309 22.93 -11.46 -16.05
CA ASP A 309 22.38 -12.20 -17.20
C ASP A 309 21.13 -13.03 -16.87
N VAL A 310 20.68 -13.00 -15.62
CA VAL A 310 19.43 -13.61 -15.19
C VAL A 310 18.22 -12.66 -15.34
N PRO A 311 16.99 -13.19 -15.31
CA PRO A 311 15.80 -12.34 -15.32
C PRO A 311 15.74 -11.37 -14.14
N VAL A 312 15.40 -10.12 -14.44
CA VAL A 312 15.17 -9.06 -13.46
C VAL A 312 13.69 -8.70 -13.42
N LEU A 313 13.08 -8.83 -12.23
CA LEU A 313 11.74 -8.36 -11.94
C LEU A 313 11.82 -6.90 -11.46
N CYS A 314 10.84 -6.08 -11.82
CA CYS A 314 10.79 -4.68 -11.38
C CYS A 314 9.41 -4.37 -10.79
N ALA A 315 9.43 -4.01 -9.51
CA ALA A 315 8.27 -3.50 -8.78
C ALA A 315 8.23 -1.94 -8.77
N GLY A 316 7.54 -1.33 -7.81
CA GLY A 316 7.57 0.12 -7.58
C GLY A 316 6.55 0.92 -8.39
N ARG A 317 5.26 0.66 -8.18
CA ARG A 317 4.14 1.35 -8.86
C ARG A 317 4.21 1.22 -10.39
N MET A 318 4.39 -0.01 -10.87
CA MET A 318 4.46 -0.37 -12.30
C MET A 318 3.08 -0.62 -12.94
N ASP A 319 2.03 0.00 -12.40
CA ASP A 319 0.63 -0.18 -12.80
C ASP A 319 0.19 0.68 -13.99
N ASP A 320 1.08 1.48 -14.55
CA ASP A 320 0.89 2.12 -15.84
C ASP A 320 1.30 1.16 -16.97
N SER A 321 0.34 0.84 -17.84
CA SER A 321 0.53 -0.18 -18.88
C SER A 321 1.52 0.22 -19.96
N ASP A 322 1.54 1.50 -20.35
CA ASP A 322 2.44 1.99 -21.40
C ASP A 322 3.88 2.05 -20.85
N MET A 323 4.05 2.45 -19.59
CA MET A 323 5.33 2.38 -18.87
C MET A 323 5.83 0.94 -18.72
N ALA A 324 4.94 0.00 -18.42
CA ALA A 324 5.28 -1.42 -18.26
C ALA A 324 5.79 -2.01 -19.58
N VAL A 325 5.14 -1.69 -20.70
CA VAL A 325 5.61 -2.08 -22.05
C VAL A 325 6.96 -1.47 -22.36
N GLU A 326 7.10 -0.17 -22.19
CA GLU A 326 8.37 0.54 -22.42
C GLU A 326 9.51 -0.08 -21.59
N ALA A 327 9.26 -0.41 -20.32
CA ALA A 327 10.27 -1.01 -19.46
C ALA A 327 10.78 -2.36 -19.99
N VAL A 328 9.89 -3.20 -20.53
CA VAL A 328 10.27 -4.49 -21.13
C VAL A 328 10.97 -4.29 -22.47
N GLN A 329 10.43 -3.43 -23.34
CA GLN A 329 11.00 -3.18 -24.68
C GLN A 329 12.39 -2.56 -24.63
N THR A 330 12.63 -1.66 -23.66
CA THR A 330 13.93 -0.96 -23.51
C THR A 330 14.92 -1.69 -22.60
N GLY A 331 14.59 -2.89 -22.15
CA GLY A 331 15.48 -3.70 -21.31
C GLY A 331 15.68 -3.14 -19.90
N VAL A 332 14.70 -2.41 -19.36
CA VAL A 332 14.72 -1.97 -17.96
C VAL A 332 14.50 -3.16 -17.03
N CYS A 333 13.61 -4.08 -17.40
CA CYS A 333 13.36 -5.32 -16.69
C CYS A 333 12.83 -6.39 -17.66
N ASP A 334 12.81 -7.63 -17.20
CA ASP A 334 12.28 -8.77 -17.95
C ASP A 334 10.84 -9.09 -17.55
N ILE A 335 10.47 -8.81 -16.29
CA ILE A 335 9.18 -9.15 -15.68
C ILE A 335 8.67 -7.94 -14.89
N VAL A 336 7.42 -7.60 -15.09
CA VAL A 336 6.71 -6.54 -14.36
C VAL A 336 6.10 -7.13 -13.10
N SER A 337 6.54 -6.65 -11.93
CA SER A 337 6.09 -7.15 -10.62
C SER A 337 5.02 -6.21 -10.05
N LEU A 338 3.78 -6.72 -9.91
CA LEU A 338 2.62 -5.98 -9.43
C LEU A 338 2.19 -6.48 -8.05
N GLY A 339 2.27 -5.62 -7.03
CA GLY A 339 1.74 -5.93 -5.69
C GLY A 339 0.31 -5.40 -5.52
N ARG A 340 0.20 -4.19 -5.00
CA ARG A 340 -1.08 -3.53 -4.66
C ARG A 340 -2.08 -3.40 -5.81
N PRO A 341 -1.68 -3.20 -7.08
CA PRO A 341 -2.62 -3.22 -8.20
C PRO A 341 -3.41 -4.53 -8.30
N LEU A 342 -2.80 -5.69 -8.03
CA LEU A 342 -3.48 -7.00 -8.01
C LEU A 342 -4.34 -7.23 -6.75
N LEU A 343 -4.21 -6.39 -5.72
CA LEU A 343 -5.17 -6.34 -4.61
C LEU A 343 -6.42 -5.55 -5.01
N ALA A 344 -6.21 -4.42 -5.69
CA ALA A 344 -7.29 -3.57 -6.18
C ALA A 344 -8.10 -4.28 -7.28
N ASP A 345 -7.42 -4.94 -8.21
CA ASP A 345 -8.02 -5.66 -9.32
C ASP A 345 -7.30 -6.98 -9.61
N PRO A 346 -7.81 -8.12 -9.12
CA PRO A 346 -7.18 -9.42 -9.39
C PRO A 346 -7.23 -9.83 -10.87
N ASP A 347 -8.15 -9.27 -11.67
CA ASP A 347 -8.31 -9.55 -13.11
C ASP A 347 -7.52 -8.58 -14.01
N TYR A 348 -6.61 -7.81 -13.44
CA TYR A 348 -5.79 -6.79 -14.10
C TYR A 348 -5.16 -7.30 -15.40
N VAL A 349 -4.48 -8.44 -15.35
CA VAL A 349 -3.70 -8.97 -16.50
C VAL A 349 -4.63 -9.43 -17.64
N ASN A 350 -5.77 -10.06 -17.35
CA ASN A 350 -6.73 -10.44 -18.38
C ASN A 350 -7.40 -9.21 -19.03
N LYS A 351 -7.78 -8.21 -18.22
CA LYS A 351 -8.36 -6.95 -18.73
C LYS A 351 -7.37 -6.23 -19.65
N LEU A 352 -6.10 -6.16 -19.23
CA LEU A 352 -5.03 -5.58 -20.05
C LEU A 352 -4.84 -6.34 -21.37
N ARG A 353 -4.80 -7.69 -21.32
CA ARG A 353 -4.69 -8.55 -22.51
C ARG A 353 -5.86 -8.33 -23.49
N ALA A 354 -7.05 -8.10 -22.95
CA ALA A 354 -8.24 -7.82 -23.73
C ALA A 354 -8.32 -6.37 -24.25
N GLY A 355 -7.37 -5.50 -23.91
CA GLY A 355 -7.39 -4.07 -24.25
C GLY A 355 -8.40 -3.24 -23.46
N LYS A 356 -8.94 -3.79 -22.36
CA LYS A 356 -9.96 -3.17 -21.51
C LYS A 356 -9.34 -2.41 -20.34
N THR A 357 -8.44 -1.48 -20.62
CA THR A 357 -7.70 -0.75 -19.59
C THR A 357 -8.59 0.11 -18.68
N ALA A 358 -9.68 0.68 -19.25
CA ALA A 358 -10.66 1.45 -18.47
C ALA A 358 -11.46 0.59 -17.46
N ASP A 359 -11.53 -0.73 -17.66
CA ASP A 359 -12.18 -1.67 -16.73
C ASP A 359 -11.30 -1.99 -15.51
N ILE A 360 -10.00 -1.65 -15.54
CA ILE A 360 -9.06 -1.97 -14.45
C ILE A 360 -9.30 -1.02 -13.28
N ARG A 361 -9.64 -1.57 -12.10
CA ARG A 361 -9.77 -0.80 -10.87
C ARG A 361 -8.39 -0.36 -10.38
N PRO A 362 -8.13 0.96 -10.25
CA PRO A 362 -6.81 1.44 -9.85
C PRO A 362 -6.53 1.20 -8.37
N CYS A 363 -5.24 1.00 -8.06
CA CYS A 363 -4.74 1.13 -6.69
C CYS A 363 -4.48 2.62 -6.41
N ILE A 364 -5.04 3.17 -5.34
CA ILE A 364 -4.91 4.60 -4.99
C ILE A 364 -3.68 4.92 -4.09
N GLY A 365 -2.77 3.98 -3.88
CA GLY A 365 -1.55 4.22 -3.09
C GLY A 365 -1.77 4.54 -1.61
N CYS A 366 -2.99 4.39 -1.08
CA CYS A 366 -3.38 4.76 0.28
C CYS A 366 -2.74 3.90 1.38
N GLN A 367 -2.42 2.66 1.09
CA GLN A 367 -1.88 1.64 2.01
C GLN A 367 -2.78 1.25 3.19
N GLU A 368 -3.98 1.79 3.32
CA GLU A 368 -4.88 1.58 4.47
C GLU A 368 -5.30 0.11 4.64
N GLY A 369 -5.77 -0.52 3.57
CA GLY A 369 -6.26 -1.90 3.58
C GLY A 369 -5.16 -2.97 3.54
N CYS A 370 -4.00 -2.66 3.01
CA CYS A 370 -2.86 -3.57 2.91
C CYS A 370 -1.87 -3.33 4.07
N MET A 371 -0.83 -2.53 3.89
CA MET A 371 0.22 -2.33 4.90
C MET A 371 -0.31 -1.79 6.24
N GLY A 372 -1.25 -0.85 6.24
CA GLY A 372 -1.82 -0.29 7.46
C GLY A 372 -2.54 -1.33 8.31
N ARG A 373 -3.19 -2.32 7.70
CA ARG A 373 -3.81 -3.43 8.43
C ARG A 373 -2.78 -4.44 8.94
N ILE A 374 -1.75 -4.72 8.16
CA ILE A 374 -0.64 -5.59 8.60
C ILE A 374 0.03 -5.00 9.84
N GLN A 375 0.30 -3.70 9.87
CA GLN A 375 0.85 -3.01 11.04
C GLN A 375 -0.05 -3.07 12.29
N LYS A 376 -1.35 -3.26 12.10
CA LYS A 376 -2.33 -3.43 13.18
C LYS A 376 -2.65 -4.91 13.47
N TYR A 377 -1.83 -5.85 12.99
CA TYR A 377 -2.08 -7.32 13.08
C TYR A 377 -3.45 -7.75 12.57
N SER A 378 -3.99 -6.99 11.65
CA SER A 378 -5.26 -7.30 11.00
C SER A 378 -5.03 -7.98 9.66
N MET A 379 -6.01 -8.76 9.22
CA MET A 379 -5.95 -9.46 7.94
C MET A 379 -5.80 -8.48 6.77
N ILE A 380 -4.94 -8.83 5.82
CA ILE A 380 -4.78 -8.06 4.58
C ILE A 380 -6.10 -7.87 3.85
N ASN A 381 -6.31 -6.69 3.29
CA ASN A 381 -7.40 -6.37 2.39
C ASN A 381 -7.02 -5.20 1.45
N CYS A 382 -7.98 -4.61 0.75
CA CYS A 382 -7.78 -3.44 -0.07
C CYS A 382 -8.87 -2.38 0.19
N ALA A 383 -8.48 -1.11 0.25
CA ALA A 383 -9.40 -0.01 0.47
C ALA A 383 -10.48 0.11 -0.62
N VAL A 384 -10.11 -0.11 -1.87
CA VAL A 384 -11.00 0.00 -3.02
C VAL A 384 -11.59 -1.33 -3.50
N ASN A 385 -11.18 -2.46 -2.90
CA ASN A 385 -11.68 -3.78 -3.23
C ASN A 385 -12.01 -4.59 -1.96
N PRO A 386 -13.23 -4.51 -1.44
CA PRO A 386 -13.64 -5.26 -0.26
C PRO A 386 -13.55 -6.78 -0.38
N GLN A 387 -13.60 -7.33 -1.60
CA GLN A 387 -13.44 -8.77 -1.86
C GLN A 387 -11.99 -9.26 -1.67
N CYS A 388 -10.99 -8.37 -1.67
CA CYS A 388 -9.58 -8.76 -1.53
C CYS A 388 -9.35 -9.56 -0.23
N ALA A 389 -8.84 -10.78 -0.36
CA ALA A 389 -8.66 -11.78 0.68
C ALA A 389 -9.98 -12.23 1.36
N ARG A 390 -11.12 -11.99 0.71
CA ARG A 390 -12.47 -12.43 1.11
C ARG A 390 -13.29 -12.90 -0.10
N GLU A 391 -12.62 -13.31 -1.15
CA GLU A 391 -13.17 -13.58 -2.48
C GLU A 391 -14.42 -14.49 -2.42
N ARG A 392 -14.38 -15.51 -1.57
CA ARG A 392 -15.51 -16.42 -1.38
C ARG A 392 -16.63 -15.84 -0.51
N ALA A 393 -16.24 -15.23 0.63
CA ALA A 393 -17.22 -14.72 1.60
C ALA A 393 -17.98 -13.49 1.08
N PHE A 394 -17.33 -12.69 0.23
CA PHE A 394 -17.88 -11.46 -0.37
C PHE A 394 -18.18 -11.62 -1.86
N ALA A 395 -18.49 -12.83 -2.30
CA ALA A 395 -18.96 -13.08 -3.68
C ALA A 395 -20.24 -12.29 -3.97
N TYR A 396 -20.34 -11.77 -5.19
CA TYR A 396 -21.57 -11.11 -5.68
C TYR A 396 -22.61 -12.17 -6.01
N ASN A 397 -23.49 -12.47 -5.06
CA ASN A 397 -24.58 -13.43 -5.28
C ASN A 397 -25.76 -12.71 -5.95
N PRO A 398 -26.25 -13.20 -7.11
CA PRO A 398 -27.45 -12.67 -7.75
C PRO A 398 -28.66 -12.74 -6.81
N VAL A 399 -29.50 -11.75 -6.88
CA VAL A 399 -30.73 -11.70 -6.05
C VAL A 399 -31.90 -12.38 -6.72
N PHE A 400 -32.78 -12.99 -5.91
CA PHE A 400 -34.01 -13.57 -6.39
C PHE A 400 -35.10 -12.52 -6.65
N ARG A 401 -35.12 -11.45 -5.84
CA ARG A 401 -36.05 -10.36 -5.96
C ARG A 401 -35.30 -9.06 -6.17
N LYS A 402 -35.54 -8.42 -7.30
CA LYS A 402 -34.99 -7.10 -7.57
C LYS A 402 -35.64 -6.05 -6.68
N LYS A 403 -34.85 -5.10 -6.18
CA LYS A 403 -35.29 -3.92 -5.47
C LYS A 403 -34.95 -2.69 -6.29
N LYS A 404 -35.81 -1.69 -6.22
CA LYS A 404 -35.56 -0.32 -6.68
C LYS A 404 -34.88 0.44 -5.56
N VAL A 405 -33.63 0.84 -5.77
CA VAL A 405 -32.83 1.47 -4.72
C VAL A 405 -32.49 2.89 -5.12
N VAL A 406 -32.98 3.86 -4.35
CA VAL A 406 -32.61 5.27 -4.52
C VAL A 406 -31.37 5.56 -3.68
N ILE A 407 -30.36 6.14 -4.32
CA ILE A 407 -29.08 6.53 -3.70
C ILE A 407 -28.95 8.05 -3.80
N VAL A 408 -28.83 8.73 -2.66
CA VAL A 408 -28.67 10.19 -2.61
C VAL A 408 -27.21 10.52 -2.32
N GLY A 409 -26.52 11.00 -3.36
CA GLY A 409 -25.09 11.34 -3.38
C GLY A 409 -24.26 10.42 -4.25
N GLY A 410 -23.61 10.97 -5.26
CA GLY A 410 -22.70 10.31 -6.21
C GLY A 410 -21.22 10.35 -5.77
N GLY A 411 -20.96 10.47 -4.47
CA GLY A 411 -19.63 10.27 -3.91
C GLY A 411 -19.18 8.82 -3.98
N ILE A 412 -17.95 8.50 -3.50
CA ILE A 412 -17.36 7.15 -3.61
C ILE A 412 -18.25 6.08 -2.96
N ALA A 413 -18.86 6.37 -1.81
CA ALA A 413 -19.77 5.42 -1.15
C ALA A 413 -21.03 5.15 -2.00
N GLY A 414 -21.66 6.19 -2.55
CA GLY A 414 -22.82 6.04 -3.44
C GLY A 414 -22.48 5.28 -4.72
N CYS A 415 -21.34 5.58 -5.35
CA CYS A 415 -20.85 4.89 -6.54
C CYS A 415 -20.59 3.40 -6.28
N GLU A 416 -19.94 3.04 -5.17
CA GLU A 416 -19.69 1.64 -4.82
C GLU A 416 -20.99 0.89 -4.52
N THR A 417 -21.93 1.54 -3.79
CA THR A 417 -23.25 0.97 -3.54
C THR A 417 -23.98 0.65 -4.84
N ALA A 418 -24.08 1.63 -5.75
CA ALA A 418 -24.74 1.43 -7.05
C ALA A 418 -24.09 0.31 -7.86
N ARG A 419 -22.75 0.27 -7.89
CA ARG A 419 -21.99 -0.77 -8.58
C ARG A 419 -22.31 -2.18 -8.05
N VAL A 420 -22.28 -2.35 -6.74
CA VAL A 420 -22.54 -3.67 -6.11
C VAL A 420 -23.99 -4.09 -6.33
N LEU A 421 -24.94 -3.19 -6.13
CA LEU A 421 -26.36 -3.47 -6.36
C LEU A 421 -26.66 -3.86 -7.80
N ALA A 422 -26.11 -3.12 -8.78
CA ALA A 422 -26.28 -3.44 -10.21
C ALA A 422 -25.68 -4.80 -10.59
N ILE A 423 -24.49 -5.13 -10.07
CA ILE A 423 -23.87 -6.44 -10.29
C ILE A 423 -24.73 -7.58 -9.71
N ARG A 424 -25.36 -7.36 -8.56
CA ARG A 424 -26.25 -8.34 -7.94
C ARG A 424 -27.62 -8.44 -8.62
N GLY A 425 -27.98 -7.47 -9.47
CA GLY A 425 -29.20 -7.48 -10.28
C GLY A 425 -30.35 -6.62 -9.73
N HIS A 426 -30.06 -5.74 -8.74
CA HIS A 426 -30.98 -4.68 -8.32
C HIS A 426 -31.04 -3.52 -9.34
N GLU A 427 -31.93 -2.56 -9.11
CA GLU A 427 -32.15 -1.37 -9.94
C GLU A 427 -31.76 -0.10 -9.16
N PRO A 428 -30.44 0.22 -9.04
CA PRO A 428 -30.01 1.44 -8.36
C PRO A 428 -30.18 2.66 -9.25
N VAL A 429 -30.58 3.79 -8.63
CA VAL A 429 -30.66 5.12 -9.25
C VAL A 429 -29.91 6.11 -8.35
N ILE A 430 -28.94 6.86 -8.90
CA ILE A 430 -28.18 7.87 -8.17
C ILE A 430 -28.77 9.26 -8.43
N TYR A 431 -29.01 10.04 -7.37
CA TYR A 431 -29.28 11.47 -7.43
C TYR A 431 -28.07 12.23 -6.88
N GLU A 432 -27.40 13.01 -7.72
CA GLU A 432 -26.20 13.77 -7.39
C GLU A 432 -26.45 15.28 -7.53
N ALA A 433 -26.12 16.02 -6.48
CA ALA A 433 -26.34 17.46 -6.42
C ALA A 433 -25.46 18.28 -7.36
N SER A 434 -24.28 17.74 -7.70
CA SER A 434 -23.33 18.37 -8.63
C SER A 434 -23.49 17.83 -10.07
N ASP A 435 -22.68 18.35 -10.97
CA ASP A 435 -22.62 17.93 -12.38
C ASP A 435 -21.72 16.70 -12.62
N ARG A 436 -21.19 16.07 -11.55
CA ARG A 436 -20.17 15.02 -11.65
C ARG A 436 -20.21 14.04 -10.49
N LEU A 437 -19.59 12.86 -10.69
CA LEU A 437 -19.35 11.87 -9.64
C LEU A 437 -18.04 12.17 -8.86
N GLY A 438 -17.89 11.52 -7.71
CA GLY A 438 -16.66 11.52 -6.90
C GLY A 438 -16.83 12.20 -5.54
N GLY A 439 -17.81 13.12 -5.40
CA GLY A 439 -18.03 13.85 -4.14
C GLY A 439 -16.75 14.52 -3.64
N ALA A 440 -16.48 14.44 -2.34
CA ALA A 440 -15.28 15.06 -1.74
C ALA A 440 -13.93 14.54 -2.28
N LEU A 441 -13.89 13.35 -2.89
CA LEU A 441 -12.67 12.84 -3.50
C LEU A 441 -12.29 13.61 -4.78
N TYR A 442 -13.27 14.28 -5.41
CA TYR A 442 -13.00 15.10 -6.58
C TYR A 442 -12.06 16.28 -6.22
N GLU A 443 -12.41 17.03 -5.17
CA GLU A 443 -11.54 18.11 -4.68
C GLU A 443 -10.25 17.56 -4.06
N ALA A 444 -10.32 16.49 -3.28
CA ALA A 444 -9.13 15.85 -2.70
C ALA A 444 -8.14 15.35 -3.76
N GLY A 445 -8.60 15.05 -4.98
CA GLY A 445 -7.81 14.61 -6.12
C GLY A 445 -7.05 15.72 -6.86
N VAL A 446 -7.21 17.00 -6.50
CA VAL A 446 -6.58 18.14 -7.21
C VAL A 446 -5.04 18.14 -7.14
N PRO A 447 -4.39 17.86 -6.00
CA PRO A 447 -2.92 17.82 -5.92
C PRO A 447 -2.29 16.87 -6.95
N SER A 448 -1.09 17.22 -7.46
CA SER A 448 -0.39 16.44 -8.49
C SER A 448 -0.12 14.98 -8.09
N PHE A 449 0.07 14.72 -6.81
CA PHE A 449 0.33 13.38 -6.28
C PHE A 449 -0.93 12.53 -6.04
N LYS A 450 -2.13 13.03 -6.46
CA LYS A 450 -3.43 12.36 -6.31
C LYS A 450 -3.99 11.81 -7.63
N ASP A 451 -3.13 11.50 -8.59
CA ASP A 451 -3.53 10.94 -9.90
C ASP A 451 -4.38 9.67 -9.77
N ASP A 452 -4.04 8.82 -8.80
CA ASP A 452 -4.74 7.56 -8.58
C ASP A 452 -6.15 7.77 -8.02
N ASP A 453 -6.38 8.84 -7.22
CA ASP A 453 -7.71 9.21 -6.73
C ASP A 453 -8.60 9.68 -7.89
N ARG A 454 -8.05 10.48 -8.82
CA ARG A 454 -8.75 10.87 -10.07
C ARG A 454 -9.06 9.66 -10.95
N ALA A 455 -8.11 8.73 -11.06
CA ALA A 455 -8.31 7.48 -11.81
C ALA A 455 -9.43 6.61 -11.19
N LEU A 456 -9.57 6.59 -9.86
CA LEU A 456 -10.65 5.87 -9.19
C LEU A 456 -12.02 6.47 -9.52
N ILE A 457 -12.15 7.80 -9.53
CA ILE A 457 -13.40 8.49 -9.92
C ILE A 457 -13.76 8.14 -11.37
N ALA A 458 -12.79 8.23 -12.27
CA ALA A 458 -12.98 7.90 -13.69
C ALA A 458 -13.39 6.43 -13.88
N TRP A 459 -12.79 5.52 -13.11
CA TRP A 459 -13.15 4.11 -13.12
C TRP A 459 -14.60 3.87 -12.66
N TYR A 460 -15.07 4.55 -11.59
CA TYR A 460 -16.47 4.45 -11.16
C TYR A 460 -17.42 4.97 -12.24
N ALA A 461 -17.14 6.14 -12.83
CA ALA A 461 -17.96 6.70 -13.89
C ALA A 461 -18.10 5.72 -15.06
N HIS A 462 -16.98 5.20 -15.57
CA HIS A 462 -16.96 4.18 -16.62
C HIS A 462 -17.71 2.89 -16.24
N THR A 463 -17.52 2.43 -15.01
CA THR A 463 -18.14 1.17 -14.55
C THR A 463 -19.64 1.30 -14.39
N LEU A 464 -20.14 2.41 -13.84
CA LEU A 464 -21.57 2.66 -13.66
C LEU A 464 -22.27 2.83 -15.01
N GLU A 465 -21.66 3.55 -15.97
CA GLU A 465 -22.16 3.65 -17.35
C GLU A 465 -22.28 2.28 -17.99
N LYS A 466 -21.23 1.45 -17.89
CA LYS A 466 -21.20 0.09 -18.43
C LYS A 466 -22.26 -0.82 -17.80
N LEU A 467 -22.59 -0.63 -16.53
CA LEU A 467 -23.64 -1.36 -15.82
C LEU A 467 -25.03 -0.81 -16.10
N GLY A 468 -25.16 0.30 -16.81
CA GLY A 468 -26.44 0.93 -17.14
C GLY A 468 -27.12 1.56 -15.92
N VAL A 469 -26.35 2.03 -14.93
CA VAL A 469 -26.91 2.70 -13.75
C VAL A 469 -27.42 4.09 -14.14
N GLU A 470 -28.66 4.39 -13.80
CA GLU A 470 -29.28 5.70 -14.02
C GLU A 470 -28.72 6.71 -13.01
N ILE A 471 -28.30 7.91 -13.50
CA ILE A 471 -27.72 8.97 -12.69
C ILE A 471 -28.37 10.31 -13.04
N HIS A 472 -28.93 10.98 -12.05
CA HIS A 472 -29.50 12.32 -12.16
C HIS A 472 -28.52 13.33 -11.58
N PHE A 473 -27.78 14.03 -12.43
CA PHE A 473 -26.88 15.11 -12.06
C PHE A 473 -27.63 16.43 -11.85
N ASN A 474 -26.99 17.38 -11.13
CA ASN A 474 -27.56 18.69 -10.79
C ASN A 474 -28.94 18.59 -10.07
N HIS A 475 -29.14 17.48 -9.35
CA HIS A 475 -30.38 17.20 -8.67
C HIS A 475 -30.13 16.93 -7.17
N ARG A 476 -30.23 17.98 -6.38
CA ARG A 476 -30.22 17.89 -4.92
C ARG A 476 -31.60 17.43 -4.43
N LEU A 477 -31.74 16.16 -4.21
CA LEU A 477 -32.97 15.51 -3.80
C LEU A 477 -33.31 15.91 -2.35
N THR A 478 -34.57 16.37 -2.13
CA THR A 478 -35.08 16.77 -0.81
C THR A 478 -35.93 15.68 -0.16
N ALA A 479 -36.12 15.73 1.15
CA ALA A 479 -37.03 14.82 1.86
C ALA A 479 -38.47 14.87 1.32
N GLY A 480 -38.95 16.07 0.88
CA GLY A 480 -40.28 16.25 0.28
C GLY A 480 -40.39 15.48 -1.04
N GLU A 481 -39.40 15.56 -1.93
CA GLU A 481 -39.39 14.83 -3.19
C GLU A 481 -39.27 13.32 -2.96
N LEU A 482 -38.40 12.87 -2.04
CA LEU A 482 -38.26 11.45 -1.68
C LEU A 482 -39.58 10.81 -1.26
N LYS A 483 -40.41 11.52 -0.51
CA LYS A 483 -41.76 11.04 -0.09
C LYS A 483 -42.73 10.82 -1.25
N THR A 484 -42.41 11.37 -2.43
CA THR A 484 -43.22 11.20 -3.65
C THR A 484 -42.69 10.15 -4.59
N LEU A 485 -41.43 9.70 -4.40
CA LEU A 485 -40.78 8.65 -5.21
C LEU A 485 -41.17 7.26 -4.72
N SER A 486 -41.30 6.34 -5.65
CA SER A 486 -41.49 4.91 -5.36
C SER A 486 -40.17 4.18 -5.39
N PHE A 487 -39.76 3.62 -4.25
CA PHE A 487 -38.56 2.82 -4.09
C PHE A 487 -38.75 1.76 -3.00
N ASP A 488 -37.95 0.72 -3.00
CA ASP A 488 -37.93 -0.31 -1.95
C ASP A 488 -36.92 0.02 -0.84
N THR A 489 -35.80 0.65 -1.19
CA THR A 489 -34.70 0.96 -0.26
C THR A 489 -34.11 2.36 -0.55
N LEU A 490 -33.80 3.11 0.49
CA LEU A 490 -33.12 4.41 0.41
C LEU A 490 -31.71 4.33 0.98
N ILE A 491 -30.71 4.78 0.20
CA ILE A 491 -29.33 4.95 0.63
C ILE A 491 -29.00 6.44 0.69
N VAL A 492 -28.60 6.91 1.86
CA VAL A 492 -28.18 8.29 2.08
C VAL A 492 -26.64 8.32 2.15
N ALA A 493 -26.02 8.90 1.13
CA ALA A 493 -24.59 9.03 0.96
C ALA A 493 -24.18 10.51 0.75
N THR A 494 -24.82 11.42 1.49
CA THR A 494 -24.69 12.88 1.36
C THR A 494 -23.34 13.44 1.83
N GLY A 495 -22.49 12.60 2.40
CA GLY A 495 -21.13 12.95 2.79
C GLY A 495 -21.05 13.78 4.07
N ALA A 496 -20.09 14.70 4.14
CA ALA A 496 -19.81 15.53 5.31
C ALA A 496 -19.55 16.99 4.91
N LYS A 497 -19.80 17.91 5.83
CA LYS A 497 -19.53 19.35 5.71
C LYS A 497 -18.23 19.71 6.44
N ALA A 498 -17.39 20.56 5.85
CA ALA A 498 -16.20 21.07 6.52
C ALA A 498 -16.59 21.85 7.78
N LYS A 499 -15.87 21.62 8.87
CA LYS A 499 -16.03 22.39 10.10
C LYS A 499 -15.49 23.80 9.91
N THR A 500 -16.24 24.79 10.37
CA THR A 500 -15.86 26.20 10.36
C THR A 500 -16.05 26.82 11.73
N PHE A 501 -15.28 27.85 12.01
CA PHE A 501 -15.44 28.74 13.17
C PHE A 501 -14.97 30.12 12.80
N SER A 502 -15.51 31.16 13.48
CA SER A 502 -15.13 32.54 13.23
C SER A 502 -13.79 32.88 13.92
N LEU A 503 -13.00 33.65 13.21
CA LEU A 503 -11.73 34.25 13.70
C LEU A 503 -11.86 35.78 13.84
N GLY A 504 -13.08 36.30 13.76
CA GLY A 504 -13.40 37.73 13.87
C GLY A 504 -13.46 38.43 12.51
N ASP A 505 -12.32 38.58 11.80
CA ASP A 505 -12.32 39.05 10.41
C ASP A 505 -12.23 37.83 9.46
N ASP A 506 -13.36 37.35 9.03
CA ASP A 506 -13.47 36.11 8.25
C ASP A 506 -13.42 36.36 6.72
N ARG A 507 -13.15 37.58 6.25
CA ARG A 507 -13.11 37.91 4.80
C ARG A 507 -12.08 37.12 4.00
N ARG A 508 -11.02 36.63 4.69
CA ARG A 508 -9.92 35.83 4.10
C ARG A 508 -9.90 34.40 4.62
N VAL A 509 -10.93 33.98 5.33
CA VAL A 509 -11.04 32.64 5.90
C VAL A 509 -11.82 31.77 4.95
N ILE A 510 -11.20 30.69 4.48
CA ILE A 510 -11.83 29.68 3.61
C ILE A 510 -11.61 28.28 4.18
N THR A 511 -12.33 27.30 3.69
CA THR A 511 -12.04 25.89 4.04
C THR A 511 -11.00 25.28 3.10
N ALA A 512 -10.38 24.19 3.52
CA ALA A 512 -9.50 23.40 2.66
C ALA A 512 -10.22 22.92 1.39
N LYS A 513 -11.52 22.58 1.51
CA LYS A 513 -12.33 22.21 0.36
C LYS A 513 -12.47 23.35 -0.64
N ASP A 514 -12.72 24.59 -0.18
CA ASP A 514 -12.84 25.75 -1.06
C ASP A 514 -11.53 26.08 -1.79
N ALA A 515 -10.38 25.92 -1.12
CA ALA A 515 -9.06 26.09 -1.73
C ALA A 515 -8.81 25.07 -2.85
N LEU A 516 -9.15 23.81 -2.62
CA LEU A 516 -9.02 22.74 -3.61
C LEU A 516 -10.01 22.88 -4.77
N ALA A 517 -11.30 23.21 -4.48
CA ALA A 517 -12.34 23.36 -5.49
C ALA A 517 -12.01 24.45 -6.53
N GLN A 518 -11.28 25.48 -6.15
CA GLN A 518 -10.82 26.55 -7.04
C GLN A 518 -9.34 26.38 -7.47
N SER A 519 -8.81 25.18 -7.36
CA SER A 519 -7.40 24.85 -7.75
C SER A 519 -6.37 25.84 -7.18
N GLY A 520 -6.63 26.40 -5.99
CA GLY A 520 -5.76 27.35 -5.30
C GLY A 520 -5.77 28.79 -5.85
N GLU A 521 -6.66 29.13 -6.81
CA GLU A 521 -6.77 30.48 -7.36
C GLU A 521 -7.24 31.50 -6.31
N ASN A 522 -8.06 31.07 -5.35
CA ASN A 522 -8.53 31.86 -4.22
C ASN A 522 -7.54 31.93 -3.04
N VAL A 523 -6.34 31.36 -3.17
CA VAL A 523 -5.31 31.37 -2.14
C VAL A 523 -4.23 32.39 -2.50
N GLY A 524 -3.94 33.34 -1.60
CA GLY A 524 -2.91 34.35 -1.79
C GLY A 524 -1.47 33.77 -1.75
N LYS A 525 -0.47 34.65 -1.75
CA LYS A 525 0.94 34.25 -1.72
C LYS A 525 1.37 33.64 -0.38
N HIS A 526 0.83 34.17 0.72
CA HIS A 526 1.06 33.68 2.07
C HIS A 526 -0.23 33.06 2.61
N ALA A 527 -0.23 31.76 2.77
CA ALA A 527 -1.36 31.02 3.33
C ALA A 527 -1.03 30.45 4.71
N VAL A 528 -2.00 30.56 5.62
CA VAL A 528 -1.93 29.88 6.92
C VAL A 528 -2.96 28.78 6.95
N VAL A 529 -2.54 27.54 7.14
CA VAL A 529 -3.38 26.35 7.26
C VAL A 529 -3.57 26.04 8.76
N ILE A 530 -4.80 26.09 9.24
CA ILE A 530 -5.13 25.75 10.62
C ILE A 530 -5.55 24.27 10.65
N GLY A 531 -4.74 23.45 11.34
CA GLY A 531 -4.88 22.01 11.45
C GLY A 531 -3.83 21.25 10.66
N GLY A 532 -2.99 20.50 11.37
CA GLY A 532 -1.92 19.65 10.83
C GLY A 532 -2.30 18.18 10.70
N GLY A 533 -3.59 17.88 10.48
CA GLY A 533 -4.06 16.55 10.12
C GLY A 533 -3.74 16.22 8.65
N MET A 534 -4.22 15.05 8.15
CA MET A 534 -3.95 14.59 6.77
C MET A 534 -4.32 15.66 5.74
N VAL A 535 -5.52 16.22 5.80
CA VAL A 535 -6.01 17.22 4.84
C VAL A 535 -5.13 18.48 4.86
N GLY A 536 -4.78 18.97 6.05
CA GLY A 536 -3.95 20.18 6.18
C GLY A 536 -2.52 19.96 5.68
N CYS A 537 -1.92 18.83 5.99
CA CYS A 537 -0.56 18.49 5.52
C CYS A 537 -0.51 18.29 4.00
N GLU A 538 -1.46 17.56 3.41
CA GLU A 538 -1.52 17.37 1.95
C GLU A 538 -1.81 18.68 1.20
N LEU A 539 -2.72 19.51 1.74
CA LEU A 539 -2.98 20.84 1.21
C LEU A 539 -1.74 21.74 1.25
N ALA A 540 -1.04 21.78 2.40
CA ALA A 540 0.19 22.57 2.54
C ALA A 540 1.28 22.10 1.58
N LEU A 541 1.48 20.77 1.47
CA LEU A 541 2.42 20.19 0.52
C LEU A 541 2.09 20.60 -0.92
N TRP A 542 0.83 20.53 -1.32
CA TRP A 542 0.38 20.95 -2.64
C TRP A 542 0.62 22.44 -2.89
N LEU A 543 0.21 23.31 -1.95
CA LEU A 543 0.37 24.75 -2.08
C LEU A 543 1.84 25.17 -2.18
N THR A 544 2.74 24.51 -1.43
CA THR A 544 4.18 24.82 -1.49
C THR A 544 4.85 24.20 -2.71
N LYS A 545 4.69 22.90 -2.91
CA LYS A 545 5.41 22.13 -3.93
C LYS A 545 4.91 22.44 -5.35
N ASP A 546 3.57 22.43 -5.55
CA ASP A 546 2.99 22.53 -6.88
C ASP A 546 2.69 24.00 -7.27
N LEU A 547 2.30 24.86 -6.30
CA LEU A 547 1.90 26.24 -6.58
C LEU A 547 2.91 27.29 -6.10
N GLY A 548 4.01 26.90 -5.45
CA GLY A 548 5.07 27.79 -5.01
C GLY A 548 4.65 28.85 -3.99
N LYS A 549 3.56 28.59 -3.22
CA LYS A 549 3.07 29.49 -2.19
C LYS A 549 3.87 29.36 -0.91
N LYS A 550 3.95 30.42 -0.10
CA LYS A 550 4.48 30.37 1.25
C LYS A 550 3.37 29.91 2.19
N VAL A 551 3.61 28.83 2.91
CA VAL A 551 2.59 28.22 3.78
C VAL A 551 3.13 28.06 5.19
N THR A 552 2.31 28.42 6.18
CA THR A 552 2.52 28.08 7.59
C THR A 552 1.38 27.15 8.03
N ILE A 553 1.70 26.00 8.66
CA ILE A 553 0.73 25.17 9.37
C ILE A 553 0.72 25.58 10.84
N VAL A 554 -0.48 25.81 11.38
CA VAL A 554 -0.74 26.03 12.80
C VAL A 554 -1.47 24.81 13.35
N GLU A 555 -0.82 24.06 14.24
CA GLU A 555 -1.33 22.82 14.82
C GLU A 555 -1.28 22.88 16.35
N ALA A 556 -2.43 22.62 16.98
CA ALA A 556 -2.55 22.63 18.43
C ALA A 556 -1.85 21.44 19.11
N LEU A 557 -1.74 20.30 18.41
CA LEU A 557 -1.09 19.09 18.93
C LEU A 557 0.43 19.17 18.84
N PRO A 558 1.16 18.31 19.58
CA PRO A 558 2.63 18.33 19.63
C PRO A 558 3.33 18.03 18.31
N LYS A 559 2.65 17.40 17.36
CA LYS A 559 3.21 17.04 16.05
C LYS A 559 2.13 16.98 14.98
N LEU A 560 2.54 17.02 13.71
CA LEU A 560 1.68 16.79 12.58
C LEU A 560 1.06 15.36 12.63
N LEU A 561 -0.09 15.19 12.02
CA LEU A 561 -0.81 13.91 11.87
C LEU A 561 -1.20 13.21 13.19
N ALA A 562 -1.06 13.88 14.32
CA ALA A 562 -1.36 13.30 15.64
C ALA A 562 -2.85 13.04 15.88
N VAL A 563 -3.74 13.77 15.22
CA VAL A 563 -5.20 13.65 15.37
C VAL A 563 -5.79 12.48 14.60
N ASN A 564 -5.13 12.05 13.55
CA ASN A 564 -5.64 10.98 12.71
C ASN A 564 -5.51 9.62 13.40
N ALA A 565 -6.47 8.72 13.14
CA ALA A 565 -6.29 7.30 13.46
C ALA A 565 -4.96 6.82 12.86
N PRO A 566 -4.29 5.80 13.46
CA PRO A 566 -2.98 5.37 12.98
C PRO A 566 -3.00 5.09 11.47
N ILE A 567 -2.34 5.96 10.72
CA ILE A 567 -2.11 5.84 9.28
C ILE A 567 -0.92 4.90 9.09
N CYS A 568 -0.83 4.22 7.95
CA CYS A 568 0.36 3.45 7.60
C CYS A 568 1.62 4.32 7.72
N SER A 569 2.63 3.84 8.45
CA SER A 569 3.85 4.60 8.74
C SER A 569 4.56 5.09 7.48
N ALA A 570 4.54 4.32 6.38
CA ALA A 570 5.14 4.76 5.12
C ALA A 570 4.50 6.05 4.58
N ASN A 571 3.18 6.21 4.74
CA ASN A 571 2.47 7.43 4.34
C ASN A 571 2.71 8.57 5.33
N SER A 572 2.49 8.34 6.63
CA SER A 572 2.57 9.39 7.65
C SER A 572 3.98 9.90 7.84
N GLU A 573 4.98 9.02 7.96
CA GLU A 573 6.39 9.41 8.12
C GLU A 573 6.91 10.19 6.90
N MET A 574 6.51 9.79 5.69
CA MET A 574 6.89 10.51 4.48
C MET A 574 6.25 11.90 4.44
N LEU A 575 4.93 12.00 4.65
CA LEU A 575 4.22 13.28 4.57
C LEU A 575 4.71 14.27 5.63
N GLU A 576 4.91 13.81 6.87
CA GLU A 576 5.46 14.61 7.97
C GLU A 576 6.82 15.24 7.62
N ARG A 577 7.65 14.52 6.85
CA ARG A 577 8.97 14.98 6.39
C ARG A 577 8.89 15.82 5.10
N LEU A 578 8.00 15.50 4.17
CA LEU A 578 7.83 16.27 2.93
C LEU A 578 7.34 17.68 3.16
N VAL A 579 6.45 17.89 4.14
CA VAL A 579 5.87 19.20 4.44
C VAL A 579 6.95 20.25 4.72
N PRO A 580 7.87 20.10 5.69
CA PRO A 580 8.95 21.05 5.91
C PRO A 580 10.02 21.00 4.80
N PHE A 581 10.26 19.86 4.17
CA PHE A 581 11.25 19.72 3.09
C PHE A 581 10.94 20.65 1.90
N TYR A 582 9.67 20.85 1.57
CA TYR A 582 9.23 21.78 0.53
C TYR A 582 9.04 23.22 1.04
N GLY A 583 9.45 23.54 2.28
CA GLY A 583 9.51 24.90 2.80
C GLY A 583 8.26 25.38 3.53
N THR A 584 7.34 24.48 3.91
CA THR A 584 6.23 24.83 4.82
C THR A 584 6.78 25.12 6.22
N ASP A 585 6.44 26.27 6.81
CA ASP A 585 6.67 26.57 8.22
C ASP A 585 5.67 25.80 9.09
N VAL A 586 6.15 25.04 10.08
CA VAL A 586 5.31 24.17 10.92
C VAL A 586 5.35 24.68 12.36
N ARG A 587 4.19 25.11 12.87
CA ARG A 587 3.98 25.62 14.23
C ARG A 587 3.09 24.65 15.00
N CYS A 588 3.68 23.63 15.62
CA CYS A 588 3.00 22.73 16.55
C CYS A 588 2.83 23.39 17.93
N ARG A 589 1.95 22.84 18.78
CA ARG A 589 1.55 23.41 20.08
C ARG A 589 1.12 24.87 19.99
N THR A 590 0.46 25.23 18.87
CA THR A 590 0.10 26.61 18.53
C THR A 590 -1.36 26.65 18.08
N THR A 591 -2.11 27.64 18.54
CA THR A 591 -3.50 27.82 18.16
C THR A 591 -3.75 29.19 17.48
N ALA A 592 -4.72 29.24 16.58
CA ALA A 592 -5.20 30.47 16.00
C ALA A 592 -6.06 31.23 17.03
N VAL A 593 -5.85 32.55 17.14
CA VAL A 593 -6.58 33.41 18.07
C VAL A 593 -7.58 34.27 17.32
N LYS A 594 -7.11 35.05 16.34
CA LYS A 594 -7.97 35.91 15.51
C LYS A 594 -7.31 36.26 14.18
N ALA A 595 -8.13 36.37 13.14
CA ALA A 595 -7.70 36.96 11.87
C ALA A 595 -7.67 38.48 11.97
N THR A 596 -6.75 39.11 11.25
CA THR A 596 -6.56 40.54 11.16
C THR A 596 -6.48 40.98 9.70
N GLU A 597 -6.49 42.28 9.44
CA GLU A 597 -6.35 42.81 8.07
C GLU A 597 -5.09 42.32 7.35
N ASN A 598 -3.98 42.10 8.09
CA ASN A 598 -2.68 41.78 7.52
C ASN A 598 -2.17 40.37 7.86
N GLY A 599 -2.97 39.56 8.57
CA GLY A 599 -2.47 38.22 8.98
C GLY A 599 -3.35 37.50 9.99
N LEU A 600 -2.71 36.60 10.72
CA LEU A 600 -3.32 35.80 11.78
C LEU A 600 -2.54 35.97 13.08
N VAL A 601 -3.24 36.25 14.18
CA VAL A 601 -2.66 36.18 15.53
C VAL A 601 -2.72 34.71 15.97
N ILE A 602 -1.55 34.18 16.33
CA ILE A 602 -1.40 32.82 16.86
C ILE A 602 -0.90 32.88 18.30
N ARG A 603 -1.17 31.83 19.08
CA ARG A 603 -0.73 31.71 20.47
C ARG A 603 0.01 30.38 20.65
N ASP A 604 1.22 30.46 21.17
CA ASP A 604 1.96 29.31 21.66
C ASP A 604 1.29 28.74 22.92
N LEU A 605 0.98 27.46 22.94
CA LEU A 605 0.24 26.82 24.01
C LEU A 605 1.09 26.48 25.24
N ASP A 606 2.42 26.43 25.10
CA ASP A 606 3.33 26.15 26.22
C ASP A 606 3.65 27.43 26.98
N THR A 607 3.82 28.56 26.29
CA THR A 607 4.25 29.83 26.88
C THR A 607 3.10 30.82 27.06
N GLY A 608 2.01 30.67 26.30
CA GLY A 608 0.91 31.62 26.22
C GLY A 608 1.22 32.89 25.40
N ALA A 609 2.43 32.98 24.81
CA ALA A 609 2.85 34.13 24.01
C ALA A 609 2.03 34.23 22.71
N GLU A 610 1.64 35.44 22.34
CA GLU A 610 0.95 35.71 21.08
C GLU A 610 1.92 36.41 20.10
N GLU A 611 1.85 36.01 18.84
CA GLU A 611 2.51 36.69 17.73
C GLU A 611 1.55 36.84 16.54
N SER A 612 1.81 37.85 15.71
CA SER A 612 1.09 38.05 14.45
C SER A 612 1.93 37.57 13.29
N ILE A 613 1.42 36.61 12.53
CA ILE A 613 2.06 36.10 11.32
C ILE A 613 1.34 36.62 10.06
N PRO A 614 2.07 36.90 8.96
CA PRO A 614 1.44 37.36 7.73
C PRO A 614 0.58 36.27 7.10
N ALA A 615 -0.62 36.65 6.63
CA ALA A 615 -1.52 35.76 5.91
C ALA A 615 -2.38 36.55 4.91
N ASP A 616 -2.29 36.20 3.65
CA ASP A 616 -3.22 36.67 2.62
C ASP A 616 -4.49 35.81 2.65
N THR A 617 -4.38 34.57 3.06
CA THR A 617 -5.48 33.61 3.19
C THR A 617 -5.28 32.73 4.42
N VAL A 618 -6.34 32.51 5.19
CA VAL A 618 -6.40 31.57 6.30
C VAL A 618 -7.29 30.39 5.89
N ILE A 619 -6.78 29.17 5.99
CA ILE A 619 -7.46 27.96 5.50
C ILE A 619 -7.76 27.02 6.67
N LEU A 620 -9.05 26.74 6.87
CA LEU A 620 -9.50 25.83 7.92
C LEU A 620 -9.41 24.37 7.43
N ALA A 621 -8.59 23.57 8.07
CA ALA A 621 -8.42 22.13 7.85
C ALA A 621 -8.69 21.34 9.15
N VAL A 622 -9.74 21.72 9.89
CA VAL A 622 -10.03 21.26 11.26
C VAL A 622 -11.06 20.11 11.31
N GLY A 623 -11.21 19.41 10.20
CA GLY A 623 -12.07 18.22 10.09
C GLY A 623 -13.45 18.51 9.52
N PHE A 624 -14.32 17.50 9.60
CA PHE A 624 -15.63 17.49 8.96
C PHE A 624 -16.70 17.03 9.94
N THR A 625 -17.97 17.36 9.64
CA THR A 625 -19.16 16.90 10.36
C THR A 625 -20.07 16.15 9.38
N PRO A 626 -20.49 14.91 9.70
CA PRO A 626 -21.42 14.14 8.88
C PRO A 626 -22.69 14.90 8.54
N ASP A 627 -23.12 14.89 7.27
CA ASP A 627 -24.39 15.51 6.84
C ASP A 627 -25.53 14.48 6.94
N ARG A 628 -26.18 14.44 8.12
CA ARG A 628 -27.24 13.49 8.44
C ARG A 628 -28.66 14.08 8.29
N GLU A 629 -28.82 15.31 7.80
CA GLU A 629 -30.11 15.99 7.74
C GLU A 629 -31.15 15.15 7.01
N LEU A 630 -30.82 14.69 5.81
CA LEU A 630 -31.73 13.89 4.99
C LEU A 630 -32.04 12.52 5.63
N TYR A 631 -30.97 11.83 6.13
CA TYR A 631 -31.13 10.54 6.81
C TYR A 631 -32.10 10.66 8.01
N ASN A 632 -31.93 11.68 8.84
CA ASN A 632 -32.80 11.91 10.00
C ASN A 632 -34.26 12.22 9.60
N ALA A 633 -34.46 12.92 8.46
CA ALA A 633 -35.79 13.27 7.95
C ALA A 633 -36.52 12.06 7.30
N MET A 634 -35.80 10.96 7.01
CA MET A 634 -36.36 9.80 6.32
C MET A 634 -36.40 8.53 7.20
N GLN A 635 -36.27 8.66 8.52
CA GLN A 635 -36.31 7.53 9.47
C GLN A 635 -37.64 6.77 9.50
N GLU A 636 -38.69 7.33 8.93
CA GLU A 636 -40.02 6.68 8.81
C GLU A 636 -40.06 5.67 7.64
N CYS A 637 -39.04 5.61 6.76
CA CYS A 637 -38.97 4.64 5.70
C CYS A 637 -38.59 3.25 6.26
N ASP A 638 -39.17 2.20 5.72
CA ASP A 638 -38.95 0.81 6.18
C ASP A 638 -37.48 0.38 6.03
N GLU A 639 -36.81 0.76 4.92
CA GLU A 639 -35.42 0.46 4.66
C GLU A 639 -34.64 1.72 4.29
N VAL A 640 -33.96 2.35 5.25
CA VAL A 640 -33.07 3.49 5.03
C VAL A 640 -31.72 3.27 5.70
N TYR A 641 -30.65 3.54 4.94
CA TYR A 641 -29.28 3.38 5.40
C TYR A 641 -28.46 4.65 5.16
N ALA A 642 -27.70 5.10 6.18
CA ALA A 642 -26.64 6.10 6.02
C ALA A 642 -25.32 5.38 5.81
N ILE A 643 -24.52 5.80 4.80
CA ILE A 643 -23.24 5.19 4.46
C ILE A 643 -22.13 6.23 4.25
N GLY A 644 -20.89 5.79 4.39
CA GLY A 644 -19.71 6.61 4.21
C GLY A 644 -19.69 7.82 5.15
N ASP A 645 -19.16 8.96 4.71
CA ASP A 645 -18.98 10.14 5.54
C ASP A 645 -20.28 10.74 6.09
N CYS A 646 -21.44 10.41 5.51
CA CYS A 646 -22.76 10.75 6.05
C CYS A 646 -23.02 10.00 7.38
N LYS A 647 -22.52 8.78 7.51
CA LYS A 647 -22.60 7.98 8.73
C LYS A 647 -21.52 8.39 9.72
N GLU A 648 -20.28 8.38 9.27
CA GLU A 648 -19.11 8.75 10.05
C GLU A 648 -17.96 9.17 9.12
N PHE A 649 -17.36 10.34 9.39
CA PHE A 649 -16.26 10.84 8.56
C PHE A 649 -14.97 10.09 8.86
N HIS A 650 -14.37 9.46 7.81
CA HIS A 650 -13.12 8.74 7.91
C HIS A 650 -12.26 8.89 6.64
N ASN A 651 -12.20 7.84 5.80
CA ASN A 651 -11.37 7.76 4.61
C ASN A 651 -12.04 6.92 3.49
N VAL A 652 -11.40 6.83 2.33
CA VAL A 652 -11.90 6.06 1.19
C VAL A 652 -12.13 4.58 1.54
N HIS A 653 -11.25 3.98 2.36
CA HIS A 653 -11.41 2.59 2.80
C HIS A 653 -12.75 2.38 3.54
N SER A 654 -13.02 3.21 4.54
CA SER A 654 -14.27 3.13 5.32
C SER A 654 -15.50 3.36 4.43
N ALA A 655 -15.43 4.37 3.54
CA ALA A 655 -16.55 4.70 2.65
C ALA A 655 -16.89 3.55 1.68
N VAL A 656 -15.88 2.94 1.06
CA VAL A 656 -16.06 1.82 0.12
C VAL A 656 -16.54 0.56 0.84
N TRP A 657 -15.98 0.27 2.01
CA TRP A 657 -16.33 -0.94 2.76
C TRP A 657 -17.72 -0.88 3.36
N ASP A 658 -18.12 0.27 3.91
CA ASP A 658 -19.46 0.51 4.44
C ASP A 658 -20.51 0.39 3.33
N ALA A 659 -20.24 1.00 2.16
CA ALA A 659 -21.08 0.91 0.99
C ALA A 659 -21.24 -0.54 0.48
N PHE A 660 -20.13 -1.27 0.39
CA PHE A 660 -20.12 -2.66 -0.03
C PHE A 660 -20.92 -3.54 0.94
N GLU A 661 -20.68 -3.40 2.24
CA GLU A 661 -21.33 -4.20 3.27
C GLU A 661 -22.87 -4.03 3.21
N VAL A 662 -23.35 -2.79 3.15
CA VAL A 662 -24.78 -2.52 3.01
C VAL A 662 -25.33 -3.06 1.70
N ALA A 663 -24.71 -2.76 0.56
CA ALA A 663 -25.18 -3.19 -0.75
C ALA A 663 -25.13 -4.72 -0.94
N ASN A 664 -24.23 -5.42 -0.24
CA ASN A 664 -24.14 -6.88 -0.32
C ASN A 664 -25.19 -7.61 0.52
N HIS A 665 -25.88 -6.91 1.43
CA HIS A 665 -26.93 -7.45 2.29
C HIS A 665 -28.36 -7.05 1.86
N ILE A 666 -28.54 -6.02 1.03
CA ILE A 666 -29.83 -5.67 0.41
C ILE A 666 -30.27 -6.76 -0.55
#